data_53349f43921240a24ae5aed351147be6
#
_entry.id   53349f43921240a24ae5aed351147be6
#
_cell.length_a   1.000
_cell.length_b   1.000
_cell.length_c   1.000
_cell.angle_alpha   90.00
_cell.angle_beta   90.00
_cell.angle_gamma   90.00
#
_symmetry.space_group_name_H-M   'P 1'
#
loop_
_entity.id
_entity.type
_entity.pdbx_description
1 polymer ?
#
loop_
_entity_poly.entity_id
_entity_poly.type
_entity_poly.pdbx_seq_one_letter_code
_entity_poly.pdbx_strand_id
1 'polypeptide(L)'
;MILCLEGMLNKMNYEEIVQPQEFRVENVFKGMEYVVPIYQRNYAWTKDEIEQLLNDINDVPEGFMGKYYLGSLIVNQLGANVFEVIDGQQRLTTLFLLLSFLNSDSVNKNSLRFEAREKSNRTLNGIDAIKNTTEELEKEPWYSIEIIEGYSVIRKYFDGKDNRYISKFRKKLDNVTIIRVQVPKDIDLNHYFEIMNTRGEQLELHEIVKAKIIGAIKTGNIITETDKKDKMIAATIWDACAQMDKYVQMSFSVDKRKKLFGEKDWDTFKCESFDDIRTAFIDEKYTDENSFTLRSKLLNPTKSDGAKDGKDDEGNERFESIITFPNFILQVNEAMNVSEADNDAGLDDKRFIELLKKRWSSKDKALEFIYCLLKYRYLFDRFIIKREYVGQYKVEGKWSLQRLEMYRDCRGAQKPSYKATLGIIGNESDAEEYESNDNNRLRLLQSCMRITYTSPKTMYWIARVIAATNEGKDGKSIIRLLEKYCCTKVNNADYKNRTGFAIDRIVFTYLDYILCRDNATEFKDFQFQFRTSIEHFFPQHPINGENTVDEKNRNSFGNLALITVSANSKFSNMLPIHKVEQYKDVIEQSPKLMRMKKMLDENGRVWDDSMVAKHNDDMLDLLEREINQHMDGVMIFINEDKNDNRSGNTSNA
;
A
#
# COMPACT_ATOMS: atom_id res chain seq x y z
N MET A 1 15.58 -11.09 -27.92
CA MET A 1 16.05 -12.10 -26.95
C MET A 1 17.40 -12.70 -27.38
N ILE A 2 17.53 -13.25 -28.58
CA ILE A 2 18.80 -13.83 -29.08
C ILE A 2 19.93 -12.82 -29.16
N LEU A 3 19.72 -11.61 -29.67
CA LEU A 3 20.75 -10.55 -29.81
C LEU A 3 21.27 -9.94 -28.49
N CYS A 4 20.55 -10.08 -27.37
CA CYS A 4 21.02 -9.63 -26.06
C CYS A 4 21.77 -10.74 -25.32
N LEU A 5 21.41 -11.98 -25.55
CA LEU A 5 22.21 -13.13 -25.15
C LEU A 5 23.57 -13.09 -25.86
N GLU A 6 23.61 -12.78 -27.17
CA GLU A 6 24.86 -12.63 -27.91
C GLU A 6 25.80 -11.52 -27.38
N GLY A 7 25.24 -10.40 -26.90
CA GLY A 7 26.04 -9.31 -26.29
C GLY A 7 26.66 -9.67 -24.94
N MET A 8 26.03 -10.56 -24.16
CA MET A 8 26.58 -11.12 -22.92
C MET A 8 27.52 -12.30 -23.17
N LEU A 9 27.25 -13.11 -24.19
CA LEU A 9 28.03 -14.26 -24.60
C LEU A 9 29.47 -13.88 -25.03
N ASN A 10 29.69 -12.68 -25.56
CA ASN A 10 31.00 -12.19 -25.92
C ASN A 10 31.92 -11.82 -24.73
N LYS A 11 31.43 -11.91 -23.49
CA LYS A 11 32.22 -11.69 -22.26
C LYS A 11 32.38 -12.93 -21.37
N MET A 12 31.81 -14.07 -21.73
CA MET A 12 31.86 -15.32 -20.97
C MET A 12 32.50 -16.44 -21.77
N ASN A 13 33.22 -17.32 -21.10
CA ASN A 13 33.79 -18.53 -21.71
C ASN A 13 32.67 -19.40 -22.29
N TYR A 14 32.73 -19.75 -23.57
CA TYR A 14 31.71 -20.45 -24.36
C TYR A 14 31.31 -21.84 -23.87
N GLU A 15 31.97 -22.40 -22.86
CA GLU A 15 31.76 -23.80 -22.43
C GLU A 15 30.64 -24.00 -21.39
N GLU A 16 30.00 -22.94 -20.85
CA GLU A 16 28.99 -23.05 -19.76
C GLU A 16 27.56 -22.61 -20.11
N ILE A 17 27.25 -22.41 -21.40
CA ILE A 17 25.91 -21.96 -21.78
C ILE A 17 24.95 -23.15 -21.81
N VAL A 18 24.06 -23.23 -20.84
CA VAL A 18 22.96 -24.20 -20.86
C VAL A 18 21.94 -23.78 -21.91
N GLN A 19 21.77 -24.59 -22.96
CA GLN A 19 20.80 -24.32 -24.02
C GLN A 19 19.37 -24.28 -23.46
N PRO A 20 18.51 -23.34 -23.91
CA PRO A 20 17.09 -23.34 -23.55
C PRO A 20 16.45 -24.69 -23.88
N GLN A 21 15.68 -25.20 -22.91
CA GLN A 21 14.99 -26.48 -23.06
C GLN A 21 13.50 -26.25 -23.25
N GLU A 22 12.96 -26.89 -24.28
CA GLU A 22 11.52 -26.89 -24.55
C GLU A 22 10.83 -28.02 -23.81
N PHE A 23 9.75 -27.71 -23.10
CA PHE A 23 8.88 -28.69 -22.46
C PHE A 23 7.45 -28.51 -22.95
N ARG A 24 6.80 -29.60 -23.32
CA ARG A 24 5.33 -29.59 -23.39
C ARG A 24 4.81 -29.30 -21.97
N VAL A 25 3.79 -28.48 -21.87
CA VAL A 25 3.21 -28.10 -20.58
C VAL A 25 2.84 -29.34 -19.75
N GLU A 26 2.31 -30.39 -20.39
CA GLU A 26 1.97 -31.63 -19.71
C GLU A 26 3.17 -32.34 -19.07
N ASN A 27 4.39 -32.10 -19.53
CA ASN A 27 5.59 -32.77 -19.05
C ASN A 27 6.51 -31.87 -18.20
N VAL A 28 6.14 -30.59 -17.98
CA VAL A 28 7.02 -29.64 -17.29
C VAL A 28 7.41 -30.08 -15.89
N PHE A 29 6.54 -30.79 -15.20
CA PHE A 29 6.79 -31.30 -13.83
C PHE A 29 7.32 -32.74 -13.79
N LYS A 30 7.37 -33.43 -14.90
CA LYS A 30 7.69 -34.87 -14.92
C LYS A 30 9.11 -35.14 -14.48
N GLY A 31 9.26 -35.72 -13.25
CA GLY A 31 10.56 -36.00 -12.66
C GLY A 31 11.35 -34.78 -12.22
N MET A 32 10.72 -33.60 -12.16
CA MET A 32 11.32 -32.33 -11.77
C MET A 32 10.69 -31.82 -10.47
N GLU A 33 11.50 -31.14 -9.66
CA GLU A 33 11.07 -30.38 -8.48
C GLU A 33 11.39 -28.90 -8.70
N TYR A 34 10.37 -28.07 -8.56
CA TYR A 34 10.51 -26.61 -8.63
C TYR A 34 10.32 -25.99 -7.26
N VAL A 35 11.23 -25.10 -6.90
CA VAL A 35 11.24 -24.39 -5.63
C VAL A 35 11.02 -22.92 -5.90
N VAL A 36 9.92 -22.36 -5.39
CA VAL A 36 9.71 -20.91 -5.40
C VAL A 36 10.44 -20.33 -4.19
N PRO A 37 11.49 -19.50 -4.41
CA PRO A 37 12.31 -18.98 -3.31
C PRO A 37 11.55 -17.98 -2.44
N ILE A 38 12.09 -17.77 -1.25
CA ILE A 38 11.47 -16.95 -0.20
C ILE A 38 11.27 -15.48 -0.60
N TYR A 39 12.12 -14.96 -1.48
CA TYR A 39 12.06 -13.57 -1.93
C TYR A 39 10.96 -13.31 -2.97
N GLN A 40 10.44 -14.33 -3.64
CA GLN A 40 9.31 -14.16 -4.56
C GLN A 40 8.00 -13.93 -3.82
N ARG A 41 7.04 -13.23 -4.42
CA ARG A 41 5.70 -13.03 -3.84
C ARG A 41 4.91 -14.33 -3.72
N ASN A 42 3.82 -14.32 -2.96
CA ASN A 42 2.85 -15.40 -2.95
C ASN A 42 2.19 -15.58 -4.33
N TYR A 43 1.49 -16.69 -4.50
CA TYR A 43 0.60 -16.83 -5.63
C TYR A 43 -0.47 -15.72 -5.56
N ALA A 44 -0.64 -14.98 -6.65
CA ALA A 44 -1.46 -13.77 -6.68
C ALA A 44 -2.29 -13.60 -7.97
N TRP A 45 -2.26 -14.57 -8.90
CA TRP A 45 -3.12 -14.53 -10.07
C TRP A 45 -4.58 -14.62 -9.67
N THR A 46 -5.38 -13.72 -10.23
CA THR A 46 -6.81 -13.63 -10.04
C THR A 46 -7.57 -14.38 -11.15
N LYS A 47 -8.87 -14.24 -11.16
CA LYS A 47 -9.74 -14.85 -12.17
C LYS A 47 -9.31 -14.48 -13.59
N ASP A 48 -8.98 -13.22 -13.83
CA ASP A 48 -8.75 -12.71 -15.18
C ASP A 48 -7.51 -13.33 -15.82
N GLU A 49 -6.37 -13.39 -15.10
CA GLU A 49 -5.14 -13.98 -15.61
C GLU A 49 -5.28 -15.50 -15.80
N ILE A 50 -5.97 -16.16 -14.87
CA ILE A 50 -6.20 -17.61 -14.96
C ILE A 50 -7.10 -17.94 -16.15
N GLU A 51 -8.23 -17.25 -16.31
CA GLU A 51 -9.15 -17.46 -17.44
C GLU A 51 -8.47 -17.12 -18.77
N GLN A 52 -7.62 -16.10 -18.82
CA GLN A 52 -6.84 -15.78 -20.01
C GLN A 52 -5.90 -16.94 -20.37
N LEU A 53 -5.14 -17.49 -19.42
CA LEU A 53 -4.28 -18.65 -19.65
C LEU A 53 -5.09 -19.86 -20.19
N LEU A 54 -6.25 -20.14 -19.60
CA LEU A 54 -7.10 -21.24 -20.02
C LEU A 54 -7.68 -21.01 -21.44
N ASN A 55 -8.05 -19.79 -21.76
CA ASN A 55 -8.53 -19.42 -23.08
C ASN A 55 -7.42 -19.49 -24.12
N ASP A 56 -6.23 -19.01 -23.83
CA ASP A 56 -5.06 -19.11 -24.70
C ASP A 56 -4.76 -20.57 -25.09
N ILE A 57 -4.86 -21.49 -24.11
CA ILE A 57 -4.73 -22.92 -24.37
C ILE A 57 -5.91 -23.44 -25.19
N ASN A 58 -7.12 -23.02 -24.87
CA ASN A 58 -8.33 -23.49 -25.58
C ASN A 58 -8.41 -22.97 -27.00
N ASP A 59 -7.81 -21.84 -27.32
CA ASP A 59 -7.79 -21.23 -28.65
C ASP A 59 -6.80 -21.90 -29.60
N VAL A 60 -5.93 -22.81 -29.10
CA VAL A 60 -5.10 -23.66 -29.95
C VAL A 60 -6.01 -24.51 -30.85
N PRO A 61 -5.90 -24.40 -32.19
CA PRO A 61 -6.78 -25.14 -33.12
C PRO A 61 -6.68 -26.67 -32.97
N GLU A 62 -7.81 -27.35 -33.11
CA GLU A 62 -7.79 -28.83 -33.17
C GLU A 62 -6.97 -29.30 -34.38
N GLY A 63 -6.03 -30.22 -34.17
CA GLY A 63 -5.17 -30.73 -35.27
C GLY A 63 -4.02 -29.77 -35.64
N PHE A 64 -3.77 -28.74 -34.85
CA PHE A 64 -2.63 -27.83 -35.04
C PHE A 64 -1.32 -28.64 -34.99
N MET A 65 -0.56 -28.62 -36.10
CA MET A 65 0.71 -29.34 -36.21
C MET A 65 1.90 -28.55 -35.69
N GLY A 66 1.67 -27.33 -35.21
CA GLY A 66 2.68 -26.42 -34.67
C GLY A 66 2.81 -26.48 -33.14
N LYS A 67 3.69 -25.63 -32.60
CA LYS A 67 3.87 -25.41 -31.16
C LYS A 67 3.33 -24.05 -30.78
N TYR A 68 2.49 -23.99 -29.73
CA TYR A 68 2.07 -22.73 -29.10
C TYR A 68 2.95 -22.48 -27.91
N TYR A 69 3.69 -21.38 -27.93
CA TYR A 69 4.61 -21.02 -26.86
C TYR A 69 3.91 -20.17 -25.78
N LEU A 70 3.78 -20.75 -24.58
CA LEU A 70 3.14 -20.09 -23.43
C LEU A 70 4.06 -19.08 -22.75
N GLY A 71 5.34 -19.05 -23.08
CA GLY A 71 6.35 -18.16 -22.55
C GLY A 71 7.56 -18.90 -21.96
N SER A 72 8.39 -18.16 -21.20
CA SER A 72 9.62 -18.69 -20.61
C SER A 72 9.43 -18.97 -19.11
N LEU A 73 10.18 -19.95 -18.61
CA LEU A 73 10.39 -20.27 -17.21
C LEU A 73 11.90 -20.16 -16.94
N ILE A 74 12.31 -19.20 -16.13
CA ILE A 74 13.72 -18.99 -15.82
C ILE A 74 14.01 -19.66 -14.50
N VAL A 75 15.05 -20.48 -14.44
CA VAL A 75 15.39 -21.28 -13.28
C VAL A 75 16.88 -21.28 -12.98
N ASN A 76 17.21 -21.41 -11.69
CA ASN A 76 18.55 -21.75 -11.21
C ASN A 76 18.58 -23.22 -10.78
N GLN A 77 19.59 -23.97 -11.19
CA GLN A 77 19.70 -25.38 -10.83
C GLN A 77 20.32 -25.56 -9.45
N LEU A 78 19.54 -26.11 -8.51
CA LEU A 78 19.99 -26.42 -7.14
C LEU A 78 20.50 -27.87 -7.01
N GLY A 79 20.02 -28.77 -7.85
CA GLY A 79 20.37 -30.21 -7.85
C GLY A 79 20.06 -30.87 -9.18
N ALA A 80 20.24 -32.18 -9.30
CA ALA A 80 20.08 -32.89 -10.58
C ALA A 80 18.73 -32.66 -11.25
N ASN A 81 17.63 -32.62 -10.47
CA ASN A 81 16.27 -32.39 -10.97
C ASN A 81 15.54 -31.33 -10.09
N VAL A 82 16.26 -30.52 -9.33
CA VAL A 82 15.72 -29.50 -8.45
C VAL A 82 16.09 -28.13 -8.96
N PHE A 83 15.10 -27.30 -9.22
CA PHE A 83 15.23 -26.00 -9.84
C PHE A 83 14.57 -24.90 -8.99
N GLU A 84 15.32 -23.87 -8.65
CA GLU A 84 14.79 -22.64 -8.07
C GLU A 84 14.18 -21.78 -9.16
N VAL A 85 12.92 -21.37 -8.98
CA VAL A 85 12.20 -20.57 -9.97
C VAL A 85 12.59 -19.11 -9.83
N ILE A 86 13.19 -18.55 -10.86
CA ILE A 86 13.62 -17.15 -10.91
C ILE A 86 12.53 -16.27 -11.53
N ASP A 87 11.91 -16.73 -12.61
CA ASP A 87 10.78 -16.06 -13.27
C ASP A 87 9.78 -17.07 -13.81
N GLY A 88 8.50 -16.64 -13.93
CA GLY A 88 7.39 -17.49 -14.37
C GLY A 88 6.67 -18.26 -13.24
N GLN A 89 6.90 -17.91 -11.96
CA GLN A 89 6.34 -18.59 -10.79
C GLN A 89 4.80 -18.60 -10.78
N GLN A 90 4.13 -17.52 -11.12
CA GLN A 90 2.66 -17.44 -11.15
C GLN A 90 2.08 -18.41 -12.20
N ARG A 91 2.63 -18.35 -13.42
CA ARG A 91 2.25 -19.25 -14.51
C ARG A 91 2.51 -20.72 -14.15
N LEU A 92 3.68 -21.01 -13.60
CA LEU A 92 4.04 -22.38 -13.19
C LEU A 92 3.08 -22.91 -12.11
N THR A 93 2.70 -22.08 -11.12
CA THR A 93 1.73 -22.47 -10.09
C THR A 93 0.36 -22.73 -10.70
N THR A 94 -0.13 -21.90 -11.62
CA THR A 94 -1.41 -22.11 -12.31
C THR A 94 -1.38 -23.38 -13.15
N LEU A 95 -0.27 -23.66 -13.84
CA LEU A 95 -0.12 -24.92 -14.58
C LEU A 95 -0.12 -26.13 -13.65
N PHE A 96 0.50 -26.03 -12.47
CA PHE A 96 0.42 -27.10 -11.46
C PHE A 96 -1.03 -27.36 -11.03
N LEU A 97 -1.81 -26.31 -10.76
CA LEU A 97 -3.22 -26.41 -10.39
C LEU A 97 -4.06 -27.02 -11.53
N LEU A 98 -3.85 -26.58 -12.78
CA LEU A 98 -4.55 -27.09 -13.96
C LEU A 98 -4.25 -28.57 -14.19
N LEU A 99 -2.98 -28.96 -14.17
CA LEU A 99 -2.59 -30.36 -14.39
C LEU A 99 -3.07 -31.26 -13.24
N SER A 100 -3.10 -30.75 -12.00
CA SER A 100 -3.71 -31.45 -10.87
C SER A 100 -5.22 -31.64 -11.07
N PHE A 101 -5.94 -30.60 -11.54
CA PHE A 101 -7.36 -30.70 -11.88
C PHE A 101 -7.61 -31.76 -12.94
N LEU A 102 -6.79 -31.77 -13.98
CA LEU A 102 -6.87 -32.72 -15.07
C LEU A 102 -6.39 -34.14 -14.70
N ASN A 103 -5.93 -34.39 -13.48
CA ASN A 103 -5.33 -35.65 -13.03
C ASN A 103 -4.17 -36.12 -13.90
N SER A 104 -3.22 -35.22 -14.20
CA SER A 104 -2.02 -35.60 -15.00
C SER A 104 -1.02 -36.36 -14.12
N ASP A 105 -0.48 -37.46 -14.69
CA ASP A 105 0.55 -38.27 -14.03
C ASP A 105 1.90 -37.55 -13.92
N SER A 106 2.05 -36.38 -14.55
CA SER A 106 3.28 -35.57 -14.52
C SER A 106 3.45 -34.80 -13.22
N VAL A 107 2.37 -34.63 -12.45
CA VAL A 107 2.34 -33.82 -11.22
C VAL A 107 2.29 -34.71 -9.98
N ASN A 108 3.19 -34.49 -9.05
CA ASN A 108 3.19 -35.13 -7.75
C ASN A 108 3.37 -34.09 -6.64
N LYS A 109 3.26 -34.51 -5.36
CA LYS A 109 3.31 -33.63 -4.19
C LYS A 109 4.60 -32.80 -4.07
N ASN A 110 5.70 -33.27 -4.66
CA ASN A 110 7.01 -32.60 -4.59
C ASN A 110 7.34 -31.81 -5.85
N SER A 111 6.48 -31.81 -6.86
CA SER A 111 6.77 -31.16 -8.16
C SER A 111 6.89 -29.64 -8.03
N LEU A 112 6.16 -29.04 -7.07
CA LEU A 112 6.23 -27.60 -6.80
C LEU A 112 6.15 -27.36 -5.29
N ARG A 113 7.09 -26.57 -4.75
CA ARG A 113 7.04 -26.13 -3.37
C ARG A 113 7.50 -24.69 -3.21
N PHE A 114 7.03 -24.02 -2.19
CA PHE A 114 7.44 -22.68 -1.81
C PHE A 114 8.41 -22.76 -0.63
N GLU A 115 9.54 -22.09 -0.74
CA GLU A 115 10.48 -21.97 0.38
C GLU A 115 9.84 -21.16 1.51
N ALA A 116 9.89 -21.70 2.76
CA ALA A 116 9.38 -21.03 3.97
C ALA A 116 7.89 -20.63 3.98
N ARG A 117 7.06 -21.15 3.07
CA ARG A 117 5.61 -20.87 3.01
C ARG A 117 4.79 -22.14 3.25
N GLU A 118 4.60 -22.44 4.51
CA GLU A 118 3.95 -23.68 4.94
C GLU A 118 2.49 -23.77 4.46
N LYS A 119 1.73 -22.66 4.52
CA LYS A 119 0.33 -22.61 4.03
C LYS A 119 0.24 -22.99 2.56
N SER A 120 1.07 -22.37 1.71
CA SER A 120 1.11 -22.67 0.27
C SER A 120 1.47 -24.14 0.00
N ASN A 121 2.49 -24.65 0.70
CA ASN A 121 2.90 -26.06 0.55
C ASN A 121 1.82 -27.04 1.02
N ARG A 122 1.16 -26.76 2.15
CA ARG A 122 0.03 -27.57 2.62
C ARG A 122 -1.11 -27.58 1.63
N THR A 123 -1.42 -26.43 1.04
CA THR A 123 -2.48 -26.32 0.02
C THR A 123 -2.15 -27.12 -1.23
N LEU A 124 -0.94 -26.96 -1.79
CA LEU A 124 -0.51 -27.73 -2.97
C LEU A 124 -0.49 -29.23 -2.71
N ASN A 125 0.01 -29.66 -1.54
CA ASN A 125 0.05 -31.07 -1.17
C ASN A 125 -1.35 -31.66 -0.89
N GLY A 126 -2.30 -30.82 -0.50
CA GLY A 126 -3.69 -31.18 -0.23
C GLY A 126 -4.64 -31.01 -1.40
N ILE A 127 -4.15 -30.64 -2.60
CA ILE A 127 -4.98 -30.27 -3.75
C ILE A 127 -6.00 -31.35 -4.14
N ASP A 128 -5.65 -32.62 -3.99
CA ASP A 128 -6.56 -33.73 -4.27
C ASP A 128 -7.77 -33.80 -3.33
N ALA A 129 -7.62 -33.30 -2.10
CA ALA A 129 -8.73 -33.18 -1.16
C ALA A 129 -9.60 -31.95 -1.45
N ILE A 130 -8.99 -30.88 -1.99
CA ILE A 130 -9.69 -29.65 -2.40
C ILE A 130 -10.67 -29.91 -3.56
N LYS A 131 -10.42 -30.91 -4.39
CA LYS A 131 -11.29 -31.29 -5.52
C LYS A 131 -12.76 -31.47 -5.13
N ASN A 132 -13.06 -31.83 -3.90
CA ASN A 132 -14.41 -32.22 -3.47
C ASN A 132 -15.08 -31.21 -2.51
N THR A 133 -14.38 -30.22 -1.92
CA THR A 133 -14.89 -29.42 -0.80
C THR A 133 -14.31 -27.99 -0.74
N THR A 134 -14.30 -27.24 -1.84
CA THR A 134 -13.69 -25.90 -1.90
C THR A 134 -14.30 -24.89 -0.91
N GLU A 135 -15.62 -24.87 -0.73
CA GLU A 135 -16.31 -23.86 0.11
C GLU A 135 -16.05 -24.01 1.63
N GLU A 136 -15.70 -25.21 2.10
CA GLU A 136 -15.39 -25.44 3.51
C GLU A 136 -13.91 -25.17 3.83
N LEU A 137 -13.02 -25.33 2.85
CA LEU A 137 -11.56 -25.16 3.01
C LEU A 137 -11.12 -23.70 2.95
N GLU A 138 -11.87 -22.84 2.27
CA GLU A 138 -11.66 -21.37 2.29
C GLU A 138 -11.73 -20.77 3.70
N LYS A 139 -12.37 -21.47 4.65
CA LYS A 139 -12.54 -21.04 6.05
C LYS A 139 -11.41 -21.52 6.98
N GLU A 140 -10.48 -22.32 6.46
CA GLU A 140 -9.43 -22.91 7.30
C GLU A 140 -8.15 -22.06 7.29
N PRO A 141 -7.69 -21.54 8.42
CA PRO A 141 -6.55 -20.59 8.50
C PRO A 141 -5.19 -21.20 8.12
N TRP A 142 -5.14 -22.52 7.86
CA TRP A 142 -3.92 -23.28 7.59
C TRP A 142 -3.57 -23.38 6.10
N TYR A 143 -4.45 -22.93 5.21
CA TYR A 143 -4.27 -22.99 3.76
C TYR A 143 -4.05 -21.61 3.15
N SER A 144 -3.48 -21.57 1.95
CA SER A 144 -3.39 -20.36 1.14
C SER A 144 -4.72 -20.14 0.42
N ILE A 145 -5.41 -19.07 0.76
CA ILE A 145 -6.68 -18.68 0.15
C ILE A 145 -6.48 -18.45 -1.34
N GLU A 146 -5.41 -17.77 -1.72
CA GLU A 146 -5.11 -17.41 -3.11
C GLU A 146 -4.94 -18.65 -4.01
N ILE A 147 -4.32 -19.72 -3.50
CA ILE A 147 -4.17 -20.98 -4.23
C ILE A 147 -5.52 -21.71 -4.34
N ILE A 148 -6.34 -21.69 -3.28
CA ILE A 148 -7.70 -22.29 -3.30
C ILE A 148 -8.59 -21.54 -4.28
N GLU A 149 -8.60 -20.23 -4.25
CA GLU A 149 -9.34 -19.40 -5.20
C GLU A 149 -8.90 -19.66 -6.64
N GLY A 150 -7.59 -19.71 -6.90
CA GLY A 150 -7.06 -20.05 -8.22
C GLY A 150 -7.52 -21.41 -8.71
N TYR A 151 -7.53 -22.42 -7.84
CA TYR A 151 -8.06 -23.73 -8.18
C TYR A 151 -9.58 -23.70 -8.41
N SER A 152 -10.32 -22.91 -7.62
CA SER A 152 -11.76 -22.69 -7.76
C SER A 152 -12.12 -22.07 -9.11
N VAL A 153 -11.33 -21.11 -9.59
CA VAL A 153 -11.48 -20.50 -10.93
C VAL A 153 -11.31 -21.56 -12.02
N ILE A 154 -10.26 -22.39 -11.95
CA ILE A 154 -10.04 -23.49 -12.91
C ILE A 154 -11.23 -24.44 -12.90
N ARG A 155 -11.71 -24.85 -11.72
CA ARG A 155 -12.87 -25.72 -11.58
C ARG A 155 -14.12 -25.11 -12.22
N LYS A 156 -14.42 -23.84 -11.93
CA LYS A 156 -15.58 -23.11 -12.51
C LYS A 156 -15.47 -22.99 -14.03
N TYR A 157 -14.28 -22.81 -14.58
CA TYR A 157 -14.06 -22.78 -16.03
C TYR A 157 -14.51 -24.08 -16.74
N PHE A 158 -14.31 -25.24 -16.10
CA PHE A 158 -14.72 -26.53 -16.60
C PHE A 158 -16.10 -26.98 -16.11
N ASP A 159 -16.75 -26.23 -15.24
CA ASP A 159 -18.08 -26.56 -14.73
C ASP A 159 -19.11 -26.59 -15.89
N GLY A 160 -19.97 -27.61 -15.87
CA GLY A 160 -20.94 -27.83 -16.96
C GLY A 160 -20.33 -28.31 -18.30
N LYS A 161 -19.00 -28.48 -18.42
CA LYS A 161 -18.36 -29.06 -19.61
C LYS A 161 -18.35 -30.59 -19.54
N ASP A 162 -18.65 -31.24 -20.64
CA ASP A 162 -18.64 -32.69 -20.72
C ASP A 162 -17.22 -33.29 -20.80
N ASN A 163 -17.12 -34.61 -20.58
CA ASN A 163 -15.83 -35.32 -20.66
C ASN A 163 -15.18 -35.23 -22.05
N ARG A 164 -15.96 -35.01 -23.10
CA ARG A 164 -15.47 -34.85 -24.47
C ARG A 164 -14.74 -33.49 -24.61
N TYR A 165 -15.30 -32.45 -24.03
CA TYR A 165 -14.64 -31.13 -23.99
C TYR A 165 -13.31 -31.20 -23.23
N ILE A 166 -13.30 -31.78 -22.03
CA ILE A 166 -12.09 -31.94 -21.21
C ILE A 166 -11.03 -32.75 -21.95
N SER A 167 -11.42 -33.84 -22.63
CA SER A 167 -10.51 -34.67 -23.45
C SER A 167 -9.92 -33.90 -24.62
N LYS A 168 -10.71 -33.04 -25.28
CA LYS A 168 -10.23 -32.15 -26.35
C LYS A 168 -9.28 -31.09 -25.81
N PHE A 169 -9.61 -30.47 -24.71
CA PHE A 169 -8.73 -29.50 -24.06
C PHE A 169 -7.37 -30.12 -23.67
N ARG A 170 -7.39 -31.32 -23.10
CA ARG A 170 -6.18 -32.08 -22.79
C ARG A 170 -5.31 -32.35 -24.01
N LYS A 171 -5.89 -32.74 -25.15
CA LYS A 171 -5.16 -32.94 -26.42
C LYS A 171 -4.49 -31.65 -26.93
N LYS A 172 -5.07 -30.47 -26.62
CA LYS A 172 -4.46 -29.17 -26.98
C LYS A 172 -3.20 -28.91 -26.19
N LEU A 173 -3.10 -29.38 -24.93
CA LEU A 173 -1.89 -29.26 -24.12
C LEU A 173 -0.65 -29.95 -24.73
N ASP A 174 -0.86 -30.97 -25.58
CA ASP A 174 0.24 -31.63 -26.31
C ASP A 174 1.00 -30.67 -27.23
N ASN A 175 0.34 -29.61 -27.69
CA ASN A 175 0.90 -28.60 -28.58
C ASN A 175 1.33 -27.32 -27.86
N VAL A 176 1.07 -27.21 -26.54
CA VAL A 176 1.47 -26.06 -25.74
C VAL A 176 2.84 -26.30 -25.10
N THR A 177 3.76 -25.41 -25.37
CA THR A 177 5.17 -25.53 -24.98
C THR A 177 5.60 -24.35 -24.09
N ILE A 178 6.37 -24.64 -23.05
CA ILE A 178 7.08 -23.66 -22.25
C ILE A 178 8.59 -23.81 -22.45
N ILE A 179 9.31 -22.70 -22.51
CA ILE A 179 10.77 -22.72 -22.67
C ILE A 179 11.41 -22.51 -21.29
N ARG A 180 12.09 -23.52 -20.79
CA ARG A 180 12.89 -23.41 -19.57
C ARG A 180 14.30 -22.91 -19.92
N VAL A 181 14.67 -21.79 -19.33
CA VAL A 181 16.00 -21.19 -19.44
C VAL A 181 16.69 -21.35 -18.10
N GLN A 182 17.80 -22.06 -18.09
CA GLN A 182 18.60 -22.22 -16.88
C GLN A 182 19.68 -21.14 -16.85
N VAL A 183 19.79 -20.43 -15.72
CA VAL A 183 20.87 -19.45 -15.53
C VAL A 183 22.21 -20.16 -15.33
N PRO A 184 23.32 -19.61 -15.83
CA PRO A 184 24.66 -20.14 -15.59
C PRO A 184 24.98 -20.23 -14.10
N LYS A 185 25.84 -21.18 -13.71
CA LYS A 185 26.40 -21.24 -12.36
C LYS A 185 27.25 -20.00 -12.10
N ASP A 186 27.28 -19.55 -10.85
CA ASP A 186 28.11 -18.40 -10.41
C ASP A 186 27.66 -17.01 -10.91
N ILE A 187 26.48 -16.89 -11.50
CA ILE A 187 25.92 -15.59 -11.83
C ILE A 187 25.37 -14.92 -10.56
N ASP A 188 25.58 -13.60 -10.45
CA ASP A 188 24.83 -12.80 -9.48
C ASP A 188 23.36 -12.78 -9.90
N LEU A 189 22.55 -13.62 -9.23
CA LEU A 189 21.12 -13.75 -9.50
C LEU A 189 20.42 -12.39 -9.42
N ASN A 190 20.84 -11.49 -8.54
CA ASN A 190 20.25 -10.17 -8.40
C ASN A 190 20.54 -9.30 -9.64
N HIS A 191 21.74 -9.36 -10.18
CA HIS A 191 22.09 -8.66 -11.42
C HIS A 191 21.35 -9.24 -12.63
N TYR A 192 21.20 -10.56 -12.68
CA TYR A 192 20.43 -11.23 -13.73
C TYR A 192 18.95 -10.83 -13.69
N PHE A 193 18.37 -10.72 -12.51
CA PHE A 193 17.02 -10.19 -12.30
C PHE A 193 16.85 -8.76 -12.85
N GLU A 194 17.83 -7.89 -12.61
CA GLU A 194 17.78 -6.50 -13.11
C GLU A 194 17.76 -6.45 -14.64
N ILE A 195 18.51 -7.32 -15.31
CA ILE A 195 18.64 -7.33 -16.78
C ILE A 195 17.38 -7.90 -17.45
N MET A 196 16.81 -8.99 -16.91
CA MET A 196 15.65 -9.64 -17.49
C MET A 196 14.37 -8.84 -17.31
N ASN A 197 14.27 -8.05 -16.23
CA ASN A 197 13.12 -7.19 -15.94
C ASN A 197 12.95 -6.00 -16.89
N THR A 198 13.95 -5.64 -17.68
CA THR A 198 13.81 -4.52 -18.62
C THR A 198 12.94 -4.80 -19.83
N ARG A 199 12.43 -6.03 -20.04
CA ARG A 199 11.81 -6.45 -21.31
C ARG A 199 10.49 -7.26 -21.28
N GLY A 200 9.89 -7.46 -20.12
CA GLY A 200 8.63 -8.21 -20.01
C GLY A 200 8.07 -8.08 -18.63
N GLU A 201 6.94 -8.63 -18.25
CA GLU A 201 6.28 -8.49 -16.95
C GLU A 201 7.27 -8.28 -15.80
N GLN A 202 7.45 -7.00 -15.41
CA GLN A 202 8.51 -6.56 -14.50
C GLN A 202 8.26 -7.13 -13.11
N LEU A 203 9.26 -7.81 -12.53
CA LEU A 203 9.35 -7.89 -11.07
C LEU A 203 9.29 -6.45 -10.52
N GLU A 204 8.37 -6.20 -9.62
CA GLU A 204 8.28 -4.88 -9.04
C GLU A 204 9.58 -4.57 -8.28
N LEU A 205 10.04 -3.31 -8.34
CA LEU A 205 11.30 -2.89 -7.72
C LEU A 205 11.40 -3.29 -6.24
N HIS A 206 10.28 -3.37 -5.54
CA HIS A 206 10.25 -3.79 -4.14
C HIS A 206 10.57 -5.28 -3.93
N GLU A 207 10.31 -6.14 -4.90
CA GLU A 207 10.69 -7.57 -4.84
C GLU A 207 12.20 -7.73 -4.99
N ILE A 208 12.83 -6.91 -5.84
CA ILE A 208 14.30 -6.83 -5.95
C ILE A 208 14.92 -6.41 -4.61
N VAL A 209 14.36 -5.37 -3.98
CA VAL A 209 14.83 -4.90 -2.67
C VAL A 209 14.64 -5.98 -1.61
N LYS A 210 13.50 -6.68 -1.59
CA LYS A 210 13.26 -7.84 -0.72
C LYS A 210 14.37 -8.88 -0.86
N ALA A 211 14.70 -9.26 -2.09
CA ALA A 211 15.76 -10.24 -2.36
C ALA A 211 17.12 -9.77 -1.84
N LYS A 212 17.49 -8.50 -2.06
CA LYS A 212 18.75 -7.90 -1.59
C LYS A 212 18.83 -7.88 -0.04
N ILE A 213 17.75 -7.46 0.63
CA ILE A 213 17.68 -7.43 2.10
C ILE A 213 17.79 -8.85 2.68
N ILE A 214 16.99 -9.80 2.19
CA ILE A 214 17.04 -11.20 2.63
C ILE A 214 18.41 -11.82 2.33
N GLY A 215 18.99 -11.51 1.16
CA GLY A 215 20.33 -11.95 0.78
C GLY A 215 21.44 -11.45 1.71
N ALA A 216 21.31 -10.24 2.27
CA ALA A 216 22.24 -9.66 3.23
C ALA A 216 22.18 -10.29 4.63
N ILE A 217 21.11 -11.01 4.97
CA ILE A 217 20.96 -11.70 6.26
C ILE A 217 21.79 -12.99 6.22
N LYS A 218 23.09 -12.85 6.46
CA LYS A 218 24.04 -13.98 6.53
C LYS A 218 25.20 -13.63 7.46
N THR A 219 25.72 -14.65 8.16
CA THR A 219 26.88 -14.54 9.05
C THR A 219 28.10 -15.15 8.36
N GLY A 220 28.95 -14.30 7.76
CA GLY A 220 30.11 -14.77 6.99
C GLY A 220 29.71 -15.48 5.68
N ASN A 221 30.46 -16.51 5.30
CA ASN A 221 30.26 -17.28 4.06
C ASN A 221 29.34 -18.51 4.22
N ILE A 222 29.03 -18.88 5.46
CA ILE A 222 28.17 -20.04 5.77
C ILE A 222 26.85 -19.52 6.35
N ILE A 223 25.72 -19.95 5.78
CA ILE A 223 24.39 -19.61 6.31
C ILE A 223 24.11 -20.49 7.52
N THR A 224 23.97 -19.87 8.68
CA THR A 224 23.64 -20.55 9.94
C THR A 224 22.14 -20.86 10.03
N GLU A 225 21.74 -21.76 10.94
CA GLU A 225 20.32 -22.01 11.24
C GLU A 225 19.61 -20.75 11.76
N THR A 226 20.31 -19.88 12.49
CA THR A 226 19.79 -18.59 12.92
C THR A 226 19.54 -17.68 11.71
N ASP A 227 20.46 -17.63 10.74
CA ASP A 227 20.28 -16.84 9.52
C ASP A 227 19.06 -17.32 8.72
N LYS A 228 18.83 -18.63 8.63
CA LYS A 228 17.64 -19.19 7.97
C LYS A 228 16.34 -18.75 8.64
N LYS A 229 16.31 -18.80 9.98
CA LYS A 229 15.17 -18.31 10.77
C LYS A 229 14.95 -16.81 10.58
N ASP A 230 16.01 -16.00 10.63
CA ASP A 230 15.95 -14.56 10.43
C ASP A 230 15.43 -14.21 9.04
N LYS A 231 15.85 -14.92 7.99
CA LYS A 231 15.34 -14.76 6.64
C LYS A 231 13.85 -15.08 6.53
N MET A 232 13.41 -16.17 7.18
CA MET A 232 11.99 -16.54 7.19
C MET A 232 11.13 -15.49 7.90
N ILE A 233 11.60 -14.97 9.06
CA ILE A 233 10.91 -13.91 9.80
C ILE A 233 10.85 -12.64 8.97
N ALA A 234 11.97 -12.24 8.34
CA ALA A 234 12.04 -11.06 7.49
C ALA A 234 11.08 -11.14 6.30
N ALA A 235 11.00 -12.31 5.64
CA ALA A 235 10.05 -12.53 4.54
C ALA A 235 8.59 -12.46 5.01
N THR A 236 8.28 -13.05 6.17
CA THR A 236 6.93 -13.01 6.76
C THR A 236 6.51 -11.58 7.08
N ILE A 237 7.41 -10.78 7.67
CA ILE A 237 7.16 -9.36 7.96
C ILE A 237 6.94 -8.56 6.68
N TRP A 238 7.79 -8.79 5.66
CA TRP A 238 7.66 -8.12 4.37
C TRP A 238 6.30 -8.38 3.74
N ASP A 239 5.89 -9.65 3.67
CA ASP A 239 4.61 -10.06 3.10
C ASP A 239 3.42 -9.50 3.90
N ALA A 240 3.51 -9.45 5.23
CA ALA A 240 2.52 -8.84 6.10
C ALA A 240 2.39 -7.32 5.85
N CYS A 241 3.52 -6.62 5.70
CA CYS A 241 3.54 -5.18 5.44
C CYS A 241 3.07 -4.81 4.02
N ALA A 242 3.23 -5.73 3.05
CA ALA A 242 2.82 -5.51 1.67
C ALA A 242 1.29 -5.41 1.48
N GLN A 243 0.52 -5.98 2.39
CA GLN A 243 -0.95 -5.92 2.38
C GLN A 243 -1.44 -4.56 2.90
N MET A 244 -1.36 -3.51 2.09
CA MET A 244 -1.59 -2.12 2.53
C MET A 244 -3.05 -1.82 2.94
N ASP A 245 -4.02 -2.58 2.46
CA ASP A 245 -5.44 -2.37 2.70
C ASP A 245 -5.97 -3.07 3.98
N LYS A 246 -5.07 -3.73 4.71
CA LYS A 246 -5.35 -4.33 6.03
C LYS A 246 -4.45 -3.69 7.08
N TYR A 247 -4.92 -3.60 8.31
CA TYR A 247 -4.07 -3.28 9.45
C TYR A 247 -3.04 -4.40 9.65
N VAL A 248 -1.76 -4.07 9.75
CA VAL A 248 -0.67 -5.05 9.78
C VAL A 248 -0.82 -6.11 10.87
N GLN A 249 -1.45 -5.76 12.00
CA GLN A 249 -1.74 -6.69 13.08
C GLN A 249 -2.57 -7.89 12.59
N MET A 250 -3.50 -7.67 11.65
CA MET A 250 -4.39 -8.71 11.11
C MET A 250 -3.67 -9.71 10.19
N SER A 251 -2.46 -9.40 9.75
CA SER A 251 -1.64 -10.32 8.93
C SER A 251 -0.91 -11.39 9.77
N PHE A 252 -1.01 -11.34 11.10
CA PHE A 252 -0.39 -12.29 12.01
C PHE A 252 -1.42 -13.17 12.72
N SER A 253 -1.04 -14.41 13.07
CA SER A 253 -1.85 -15.27 13.92
C SER A 253 -2.11 -14.61 15.28
N VAL A 254 -3.20 -15.00 15.96
CA VAL A 254 -3.61 -14.41 17.24
C VAL A 254 -2.46 -14.42 18.26
N ASP A 255 -1.68 -15.51 18.34
CA ASP A 255 -0.58 -15.63 19.30
C ASP A 255 0.58 -14.69 18.94
N LYS A 256 0.97 -14.60 17.66
CA LYS A 256 1.98 -13.64 17.21
C LYS A 256 1.50 -12.21 17.40
N ARG A 257 0.22 -11.94 17.10
CA ARG A 257 -0.40 -10.62 17.28
C ARG A 257 -0.32 -10.16 18.73
N LYS A 258 -0.63 -11.02 19.70
CA LYS A 258 -0.50 -10.73 21.14
C LYS A 258 0.95 -10.39 21.54
N LYS A 259 1.91 -11.17 21.06
CA LYS A 259 3.33 -10.97 21.38
C LYS A 259 3.88 -9.68 20.76
N LEU A 260 3.52 -9.37 19.51
CA LEU A 260 4.01 -8.22 18.78
C LEU A 260 3.30 -6.91 19.16
N PHE A 261 1.97 -6.96 19.40
CA PHE A 261 1.12 -5.77 19.52
C PHE A 261 0.34 -5.67 20.83
N GLY A 262 0.64 -6.52 21.81
CA GLY A 262 0.00 -6.50 23.11
C GLY A 262 -1.11 -7.55 23.27
N GLU A 263 -1.14 -8.17 24.46
CA GLU A 263 -2.04 -9.29 24.75
C GLU A 263 -3.49 -8.83 24.95
N LYS A 264 -3.67 -7.63 25.53
CA LYS A 264 -4.97 -7.13 25.96
C LYS A 264 -5.74 -6.39 24.89
N ASP A 265 -5.04 -5.63 24.05
CA ASP A 265 -5.63 -4.61 23.19
C ASP A 265 -5.17 -4.67 21.73
N TRP A 266 -4.08 -5.38 21.40
CA TRP A 266 -3.44 -5.39 20.09
C TRP A 266 -3.00 -4.00 19.58
N ASP A 267 -2.99 -2.98 20.44
CA ASP A 267 -2.75 -1.58 20.09
C ASP A 267 -1.43 -1.03 20.63
N THR A 268 -0.51 -1.89 21.02
CA THR A 268 0.80 -1.48 21.55
C THR A 268 1.91 -2.31 20.93
N PHE A 269 2.73 -1.71 20.07
CA PHE A 269 3.92 -2.38 19.53
C PHE A 269 4.92 -2.66 20.66
N LYS A 270 5.25 -3.95 20.89
CA LYS A 270 6.01 -4.41 22.07
C LYS A 270 7.49 -4.62 21.82
N CYS A 271 7.94 -4.60 20.56
CA CYS A 271 9.31 -4.91 20.21
C CYS A 271 10.15 -3.64 20.13
N GLU A 272 11.35 -3.66 20.69
CA GLU A 272 12.34 -2.59 20.61
C GLU A 272 13.45 -2.87 19.58
N SER A 273 13.57 -4.14 19.18
CA SER A 273 14.59 -4.61 18.24
C SER A 273 14.08 -5.78 17.39
N PHE A 274 14.86 -6.19 16.39
CA PHE A 274 14.57 -7.42 15.64
C PHE A 274 14.69 -8.68 16.51
N ASP A 275 15.49 -8.65 17.56
CA ASP A 275 15.64 -9.79 18.50
C ASP A 275 14.36 -10.06 19.28
N ASP A 276 13.62 -9.01 19.66
CA ASP A 276 12.30 -9.17 20.30
C ASP A 276 11.30 -9.79 19.33
N ILE A 277 11.33 -9.36 18.07
CA ILE A 277 10.52 -9.97 17.02
C ILE A 277 10.89 -11.46 16.87
N ARG A 278 12.19 -11.78 16.81
CA ARG A 278 12.65 -13.18 16.74
C ARG A 278 12.08 -14.00 17.90
N THR A 279 12.09 -13.46 19.11
CA THR A 279 11.53 -14.12 20.29
C THR A 279 10.02 -14.36 20.14
N ALA A 280 9.27 -13.43 19.56
CA ALA A 280 7.83 -13.60 19.30
C ALA A 280 7.54 -14.75 18.30
N PHE A 281 8.51 -15.14 17.47
CA PHE A 281 8.39 -16.22 16.49
C PHE A 281 8.92 -17.58 16.95
N ILE A 282 9.69 -17.65 18.06
CA ILE A 282 10.35 -18.89 18.52
C ILE A 282 9.39 -19.92 19.14
N ASP A 283 8.26 -19.51 19.70
CA ASP A 283 7.36 -20.41 20.45
C ASP A 283 6.35 -21.21 19.59
N GLU A 284 6.43 -21.16 18.29
CA GLU A 284 5.78 -22.18 17.49
C GLU A 284 6.60 -23.46 17.68
N LYS A 285 6.10 -24.38 18.51
CA LYS A 285 6.56 -25.76 18.52
C LYS A 285 6.49 -26.27 17.09
N TYR A 286 7.62 -26.27 16.40
CA TYR A 286 7.85 -27.15 15.28
C TYR A 286 7.80 -28.58 15.84
N THR A 287 6.61 -29.07 16.08
CA THR A 287 6.39 -30.49 16.22
C THR A 287 6.40 -31.05 14.82
N ASP A 288 7.58 -31.43 14.39
CA ASP A 288 7.83 -32.29 13.21
C ASP A 288 7.17 -33.68 13.36
N GLU A 289 6.51 -33.90 14.47
CA GLU A 289 5.74 -35.09 14.78
C GLU A 289 4.26 -34.78 14.78
N ASN A 290 3.69 -34.70 13.60
CA ASN A 290 2.36 -35.21 13.28
C ASN A 290 2.02 -34.80 11.86
N SER A 291 2.25 -35.71 10.95
CA SER A 291 1.61 -35.75 9.64
C SER A 291 0.08 -35.90 9.81
N PHE A 292 -0.57 -34.85 10.29
CA PHE A 292 -2.02 -34.76 10.22
C PHE A 292 -2.38 -34.53 8.76
N THR A 293 -2.61 -35.62 8.06
CA THR A 293 -3.18 -35.53 6.72
C THR A 293 -4.58 -34.94 6.82
N LEU A 294 -4.97 -34.12 5.85
CA LEU A 294 -6.33 -33.59 5.69
C LEU A 294 -7.40 -34.66 5.97
N ARG A 295 -7.12 -35.90 5.55
CA ARG A 295 -7.97 -37.08 5.72
C ARG A 295 -8.18 -37.46 7.19
N SER A 296 -7.18 -37.30 8.09
CA SER A 296 -7.33 -37.63 9.51
C SER A 296 -8.18 -36.63 10.27
N LYS A 297 -8.17 -35.34 9.89
CA LYS A 297 -9.04 -34.29 10.47
C LYS A 297 -10.48 -34.39 9.99
N LEU A 298 -10.70 -34.74 8.73
CA LEU A 298 -12.03 -34.98 8.17
C LEU A 298 -12.72 -36.22 8.78
N LEU A 299 -11.92 -37.22 9.17
CA LEU A 299 -12.45 -38.47 9.77
C LEU A 299 -12.65 -38.39 11.29
N ASN A 300 -11.94 -37.49 11.96
CA ASN A 300 -12.05 -37.27 13.42
C ASN A 300 -12.10 -35.75 13.73
N PRO A 301 -13.27 -35.11 13.71
CA PRO A 301 -13.41 -33.72 14.15
C PRO A 301 -13.27 -33.67 15.68
N THR A 302 -12.03 -33.69 16.16
CA THR A 302 -11.76 -33.35 17.56
C THR A 302 -12.07 -31.86 17.73
N LYS A 303 -13.01 -31.57 18.62
CA LYS A 303 -13.23 -30.22 19.13
C LYS A 303 -11.93 -29.70 19.70
N SER A 304 -11.18 -28.94 18.90
CA SER A 304 -10.07 -28.15 19.43
C SER A 304 -10.69 -26.95 20.13
N ASP A 305 -10.38 -26.75 21.40
CA ASP A 305 -10.58 -25.50 22.13
C ASP A 305 -9.65 -24.40 21.58
N GLY A 306 -9.65 -24.23 20.28
CA GLY A 306 -9.06 -23.09 19.58
C GLY A 306 -10.14 -22.03 19.44
N ALA A 307 -9.90 -20.86 19.98
CA ALA A 307 -10.76 -19.69 19.78
C ALA A 307 -11.15 -19.64 18.30
N LYS A 308 -12.45 -19.80 18.03
CA LYS A 308 -13.01 -19.54 16.70
C LYS A 308 -12.76 -18.07 16.45
N ASP A 309 -11.80 -17.73 15.58
CA ASP A 309 -11.78 -16.42 14.95
C ASP A 309 -13.17 -16.23 14.34
N GLY A 310 -13.92 -15.26 14.88
CA GLY A 310 -15.23 -14.92 14.36
C GLY A 310 -15.07 -14.63 12.86
N LYS A 311 -16.08 -14.92 12.09
CA LYS A 311 -16.18 -14.46 10.70
C LYS A 311 -15.92 -12.96 10.70
N ASP A 312 -14.67 -12.56 10.44
CA ASP A 312 -14.37 -11.22 10.02
C ASP A 312 -15.08 -11.02 8.67
N ASP A 313 -15.55 -9.82 8.42
CA ASP A 313 -16.16 -9.40 7.14
C ASP A 313 -15.18 -9.65 5.97
N GLU A 314 -14.96 -10.89 5.61
CA GLU A 314 -14.03 -11.37 4.57
C GLU A 314 -14.58 -11.17 3.15
N GLY A 315 -15.45 -10.21 2.94
CA GLY A 315 -16.07 -10.04 1.62
C GLY A 315 -15.95 -8.66 1.00
N ASN A 316 -15.55 -7.65 1.76
CA ASN A 316 -15.35 -6.30 1.22
C ASN A 316 -14.08 -5.71 1.83
N GLU A 317 -13.18 -5.25 0.99
CA GLU A 317 -12.03 -4.43 1.36
C GLU A 317 -12.56 -3.19 2.08
N ARG A 318 -12.54 -3.22 3.42
CA ARG A 318 -13.07 -2.13 4.24
C ARG A 318 -12.23 -0.87 4.13
N PHE A 319 -10.93 -1.04 3.98
CA PHE A 319 -9.97 0.05 3.93
C PHE A 319 -9.19 0.03 2.63
N GLU A 320 -8.84 1.22 2.15
CA GLU A 320 -7.92 1.44 1.05
C GLU A 320 -6.80 2.37 1.52
N SER A 321 -5.57 1.96 1.30
CA SER A 321 -4.38 2.74 1.64
C SER A 321 -4.22 3.92 0.68
N ILE A 322 -3.75 5.05 1.19
CA ILE A 322 -3.48 6.24 0.37
C ILE A 322 -2.19 6.15 -0.45
N ILE A 323 -1.34 5.14 -0.20
CA ILE A 323 -0.11 4.85 -0.96
C ILE A 323 0.05 3.35 -1.14
N THR A 324 0.75 2.95 -2.19
CA THR A 324 1.11 1.55 -2.46
C THR A 324 2.31 1.11 -1.62
N PHE A 325 2.54 -0.20 -1.52
CA PHE A 325 3.65 -0.74 -0.74
C PHE A 325 5.05 -0.27 -1.20
N PRO A 326 5.39 -0.20 -2.50
CA PRO A 326 6.66 0.40 -2.93
C PRO A 326 6.84 1.83 -2.42
N ASN A 327 5.80 2.66 -2.49
CA ASN A 327 5.86 4.01 -1.96
C ASN A 327 6.00 4.03 -0.43
N PHE A 328 5.36 3.09 0.29
CA PHE A 328 5.52 2.96 1.73
C PHE A 328 6.96 2.61 2.13
N ILE A 329 7.66 1.73 1.38
CA ILE A 329 9.08 1.43 1.62
C ILE A 329 9.94 2.69 1.54
N LEU A 330 9.68 3.58 0.57
CA LEU A 330 10.37 4.87 0.49
C LEU A 330 10.06 5.76 1.69
N GLN A 331 8.81 5.80 2.14
CA GLN A 331 8.43 6.54 3.37
C GLN A 331 9.14 6.00 4.61
N VAL A 332 9.28 4.68 4.72
CA VAL A 332 10.05 4.04 5.80
C VAL A 332 11.51 4.50 5.76
N ASN A 333 12.13 4.43 4.57
CA ASN A 333 13.51 4.86 4.39
C ASN A 333 13.71 6.35 4.70
N GLU A 334 12.78 7.19 4.29
CA GLU A 334 12.78 8.63 4.57
C GLU A 334 12.61 8.89 6.08
N ALA A 335 11.66 8.23 6.74
CA ALA A 335 11.45 8.36 8.19
C ALA A 335 12.65 7.89 9.03
N MET A 336 13.42 6.93 8.56
CA MET A 336 14.69 6.51 9.20
C MET A 336 15.82 7.53 9.02
N ASN A 337 15.73 8.44 8.04
CA ASN A 337 16.75 9.42 7.69
C ASN A 337 16.33 10.86 7.96
N VAL A 338 15.17 11.07 8.60
CA VAL A 338 14.69 12.44 8.87
C VAL A 338 15.78 13.21 9.59
N SER A 339 16.58 13.94 8.82
CA SER A 339 17.36 15.05 9.28
C SER A 339 16.56 16.33 9.01
N GLU A 340 16.77 17.38 9.77
CA GLU A 340 16.06 18.65 9.66
C GLU A 340 16.18 19.37 8.30
N ALA A 341 16.96 18.83 7.38
CA ALA A 341 17.14 19.36 6.03
C ALA A 341 16.11 18.79 5.05
N ASP A 342 15.28 19.66 4.50
CA ASP A 342 14.32 19.38 3.42
C ASP A 342 15.07 18.95 2.11
N ASN A 343 15.47 17.70 2.02
CA ASN A 343 15.95 17.13 0.77
C ASN A 343 14.78 16.38 0.09
N ASP A 344 14.11 17.04 -0.84
CA ASP A 344 12.95 16.53 -1.60
C ASP A 344 13.29 15.38 -2.59
N ALA A 345 14.36 14.61 -2.37
CA ALA A 345 14.80 13.54 -3.28
C ALA A 345 14.54 12.12 -2.76
N GLY A 346 14.09 11.95 -1.51
CA GLY A 346 13.99 10.65 -0.83
C GLY A 346 12.81 9.78 -1.27
N LEU A 347 11.83 10.32 -1.98
CA LEU A 347 10.62 9.62 -2.41
C LEU A 347 10.57 9.36 -3.93
N ASP A 348 11.67 9.53 -4.66
CA ASP A 348 11.71 9.27 -6.09
C ASP A 348 11.83 7.77 -6.39
N ASP A 349 10.75 7.18 -6.91
CA ASP A 349 10.66 5.77 -7.28
C ASP A 349 11.64 5.37 -8.40
N LYS A 350 12.07 6.31 -9.25
CA LYS A 350 13.10 6.04 -10.26
C LYS A 350 14.46 5.74 -9.63
N ARG A 351 14.70 6.22 -8.42
CA ARG A 351 15.92 6.00 -7.64
C ARG A 351 15.76 4.95 -6.53
N PHE A 352 14.71 4.13 -6.60
CA PHE A 352 14.30 3.21 -5.55
C PHE A 352 15.45 2.33 -5.02
N ILE A 353 16.15 1.66 -5.92
CA ILE A 353 17.27 0.78 -5.58
C ILE A 353 18.45 1.59 -4.96
N GLU A 354 18.75 2.76 -5.52
CA GLU A 354 19.84 3.63 -5.04
C GLU A 354 19.55 4.12 -3.61
N LEU A 355 18.33 4.63 -3.37
CA LEU A 355 17.93 5.18 -2.08
C LEU A 355 17.98 4.13 -0.95
N LEU A 356 17.68 2.89 -1.26
CA LEU A 356 17.64 1.81 -0.31
C LEU A 356 18.96 1.04 -0.17
N LYS A 357 19.98 1.32 -1.01
CA LYS A 357 21.24 0.56 -1.07
C LYS A 357 21.93 0.38 0.28
N LYS A 358 21.87 1.36 1.16
CA LYS A 358 22.44 1.29 2.51
C LYS A 358 21.79 0.25 3.41
N ARG A 359 20.51 -0.13 3.14
CA ARG A 359 19.70 -1.00 4.01
C ARG A 359 20.10 -2.47 3.96
N TRP A 360 20.85 -2.89 2.93
CA TRP A 360 21.39 -4.25 2.79
C TRP A 360 22.92 -4.29 2.74
N SER A 361 23.58 -3.24 3.23
CA SER A 361 25.06 -3.20 3.27
C SER A 361 25.65 -4.17 4.29
N SER A 362 24.89 -4.59 5.29
CA SER A 362 25.27 -5.61 6.29
C SER A 362 24.02 -6.33 6.80
N LYS A 363 24.25 -7.47 7.50
CA LYS A 363 23.17 -8.20 8.20
C LYS A 363 22.42 -7.29 9.17
N ASP A 364 23.14 -6.52 9.98
CA ASP A 364 22.52 -5.67 11.02
C ASP A 364 21.66 -4.58 10.37
N LYS A 365 22.12 -3.97 9.27
CA LYS A 365 21.32 -2.98 8.53
C LYS A 365 20.08 -3.58 7.90
N ALA A 366 20.15 -4.81 7.42
CA ALA A 366 19.01 -5.52 6.87
C ALA A 366 17.96 -5.83 7.97
N LEU A 367 18.40 -6.32 9.12
CA LEU A 367 17.52 -6.62 10.27
C LEU A 367 16.93 -5.34 10.88
N GLU A 368 17.72 -4.26 11.01
CA GLU A 368 17.24 -2.94 11.43
C GLU A 368 16.13 -2.43 10.50
N PHE A 369 16.33 -2.55 9.18
CA PHE A 369 15.33 -2.13 8.21
C PHE A 369 14.02 -2.95 8.33
N ILE A 370 14.10 -4.27 8.48
CA ILE A 370 12.91 -5.13 8.66
C ILE A 370 12.17 -4.79 9.96
N TYR A 371 12.90 -4.51 11.04
CA TYR A 371 12.31 -4.03 12.30
C TYR A 371 11.56 -2.70 12.09
N CYS A 372 12.21 -1.72 11.46
CA CYS A 372 11.60 -0.42 11.15
C CYS A 372 10.40 -0.58 10.20
N LEU A 373 10.49 -1.47 9.21
CA LEU A 373 9.39 -1.74 8.28
C LEU A 373 8.12 -2.17 9.02
N LEU A 374 8.23 -3.11 9.98
CA LEU A 374 7.08 -3.56 10.76
C LEU A 374 6.57 -2.46 11.72
N LYS A 375 7.48 -1.82 12.46
CA LYS A 375 7.12 -0.77 13.41
C LYS A 375 6.44 0.41 12.72
N TYR A 376 7.01 0.88 11.61
CA TYR A 376 6.48 2.03 10.88
C TYR A 376 5.21 1.68 10.12
N ARG A 377 5.03 0.40 9.72
CA ARG A 377 3.76 -0.06 9.16
C ARG A 377 2.64 -0.01 10.21
N TYR A 378 2.91 -0.42 11.45
CA TYR A 378 1.98 -0.27 12.57
C TYR A 378 1.66 1.22 12.83
N LEU A 379 2.68 2.11 12.87
CA LEU A 379 2.46 3.55 13.06
C LEU A 379 1.70 4.18 11.89
N PHE A 380 1.98 3.76 10.66
CA PHE A 380 1.24 4.18 9.47
C PHE A 380 -0.24 3.79 9.58
N ASP A 381 -0.53 2.54 9.96
CA ASP A 381 -1.91 2.09 10.12
C ASP A 381 -2.69 2.86 11.18
N ARG A 382 -1.99 3.28 12.23
CA ARG A 382 -2.59 3.98 13.36
C ARG A 382 -2.75 5.49 13.13
N PHE A 383 -1.77 6.14 12.49
CA PHE A 383 -1.68 7.61 12.46
C PHE A 383 -1.86 8.22 11.06
N ILE A 384 -1.95 7.43 10.01
CA ILE A 384 -2.19 7.92 8.66
C ILE A 384 -3.59 7.56 8.20
N ILE A 385 -4.26 8.54 7.57
CA ILE A 385 -5.63 8.36 7.06
C ILE A 385 -5.70 7.26 5.99
N LYS A 386 -6.88 6.64 5.93
CA LYS A 386 -7.26 5.66 4.89
C LYS A 386 -8.62 6.03 4.31
N ARG A 387 -8.96 5.49 3.14
CA ARG A 387 -10.35 5.42 2.69
C ARG A 387 -11.02 4.25 3.39
N GLU A 388 -12.22 4.47 3.93
CA GLU A 388 -13.02 3.45 4.60
C GLU A 388 -14.38 3.32 3.92
N TYR A 389 -14.72 2.11 3.50
CA TYR A 389 -15.92 1.77 2.73
C TYR A 389 -16.95 1.09 3.62
N VAL A 390 -17.74 1.87 4.36
CA VAL A 390 -18.74 1.37 5.33
C VAL A 390 -20.06 2.14 5.23
N GLY A 391 -21.17 1.48 5.55
CA GLY A 391 -22.50 2.10 5.65
C GLY A 391 -22.90 2.83 4.36
N GLN A 392 -23.25 4.10 4.48
CA GLN A 392 -23.61 4.96 3.33
C GLN A 392 -22.42 5.31 2.42
N TYR A 393 -21.17 5.11 2.87
CA TYR A 393 -19.96 5.41 2.13
C TYR A 393 -19.36 4.18 1.42
N LYS A 394 -20.16 3.13 1.16
CA LYS A 394 -19.65 1.91 0.49
C LYS A 394 -19.14 2.13 -0.93
N VAL A 395 -19.59 3.18 -1.63
CA VAL A 395 -19.20 3.47 -3.01
C VAL A 395 -18.06 4.48 -3.07
N GLU A 396 -18.21 5.60 -2.37
CA GLU A 396 -17.25 6.71 -2.46
C GLU A 396 -16.13 6.64 -1.41
N GLY A 397 -16.34 5.87 -0.34
CA GLY A 397 -15.47 5.84 0.81
C GLY A 397 -15.47 7.16 1.60
N LYS A 398 -15.06 7.13 2.84
CA LYS A 398 -14.82 8.32 3.67
C LYS A 398 -13.36 8.34 4.14
N TRP A 399 -12.86 9.53 4.48
CA TRP A 399 -11.57 9.62 5.17
C TRP A 399 -11.71 9.14 6.60
N SER A 400 -10.85 8.23 7.00
CA SER A 400 -10.86 7.60 8.32
C SER A 400 -9.47 7.65 8.94
N LEU A 401 -9.41 7.98 10.24
CA LEU A 401 -8.21 7.96 11.06
C LEU A 401 -8.51 7.13 12.32
N GLN A 402 -8.20 5.86 12.25
CA GLN A 402 -8.56 4.87 13.27
C GLN A 402 -7.35 4.03 13.64
N ARG A 403 -7.39 3.46 14.85
CA ARG A 403 -6.50 2.41 15.32
C ARG A 403 -7.27 1.10 15.47
N LEU A 404 -6.58 0.00 15.37
CA LEU A 404 -7.14 -1.31 15.60
C LEU A 404 -6.97 -1.69 17.06
N GLU A 405 -8.06 -2.04 17.72
CA GLU A 405 -8.09 -2.60 19.06
C GLU A 405 -8.77 -3.98 19.08
N MET A 406 -8.47 -4.77 20.10
CA MET A 406 -9.15 -6.04 20.36
C MET A 406 -10.29 -5.83 21.35
N TYR A 407 -11.45 -6.39 21.05
CA TYR A 407 -12.50 -6.56 22.03
C TYR A 407 -12.90 -8.04 22.17
N ARG A 408 -13.50 -8.39 23.28
CA ARG A 408 -14.08 -9.71 23.49
C ARG A 408 -15.60 -9.62 23.30
N ASP A 409 -16.13 -10.44 22.42
CA ASP A 409 -17.58 -10.54 22.27
C ASP A 409 -18.24 -11.23 23.49
N CYS A 410 -19.56 -11.26 23.51
CA CYS A 410 -20.33 -11.89 24.61
C CYS A 410 -20.05 -13.40 24.79
N ARG A 411 -19.37 -14.04 23.82
CA ARG A 411 -18.95 -15.45 23.89
C ARG A 411 -17.48 -15.60 24.25
N GLY A 412 -16.78 -14.49 24.56
CA GLY A 412 -15.35 -14.45 24.88
C GLY A 412 -14.40 -14.54 23.68
N ALA A 413 -14.93 -14.54 22.45
CA ALA A 413 -14.12 -14.55 21.24
C ALA A 413 -13.45 -13.18 21.05
N GLN A 414 -12.14 -13.20 20.67
CA GLN A 414 -11.36 -11.99 20.39
C GLN A 414 -11.66 -11.52 18.97
N LYS A 415 -12.09 -10.26 18.84
CA LYS A 415 -12.43 -9.64 17.57
C LYS A 415 -11.75 -8.28 17.39
N PRO A 416 -11.43 -7.86 16.15
CA PRO A 416 -10.93 -6.52 15.87
C PRO A 416 -12.05 -5.48 16.04
N SER A 417 -11.69 -4.32 16.56
CA SER A 417 -12.49 -3.10 16.61
C SER A 417 -11.66 -1.94 16.09
N TYR A 418 -12.28 -1.03 15.37
CA TYR A 418 -11.62 0.14 14.80
C TYR A 418 -12.15 1.39 15.49
N LYS A 419 -11.28 2.05 16.23
CA LYS A 419 -11.59 3.22 17.05
C LYS A 419 -10.78 4.44 16.63
N ALA A 420 -11.30 5.63 16.96
CA ALA A 420 -10.58 6.89 16.71
C ALA A 420 -9.16 6.85 17.30
N THR A 421 -8.15 7.23 16.51
CA THR A 421 -6.73 7.17 16.91
C THR A 421 -6.44 8.04 18.15
N LEU A 422 -7.02 9.25 18.20
CA LEU A 422 -6.88 10.20 19.29
C LEU A 422 -8.17 10.28 20.14
N GLY A 423 -8.90 9.17 20.27
CA GLY A 423 -10.09 9.09 21.11
C GLY A 423 -9.74 9.08 22.59
N ILE A 424 -10.64 9.60 23.44
CA ILE A 424 -10.60 9.40 24.89
C ILE A 424 -11.01 7.95 25.15
N ILE A 425 -10.24 7.24 25.98
CA ILE A 425 -10.67 5.95 26.51
C ILE A 425 -11.82 6.24 27.47
N GLY A 426 -13.06 6.18 26.96
CA GLY A 426 -14.28 6.31 27.77
C GLY A 426 -14.47 5.05 28.59
N ASN A 427 -15.06 5.20 29.78
CA ASN A 427 -15.52 4.07 30.59
C ASN A 427 -16.52 3.20 29.79
N GLU A 428 -16.48 1.90 29.98
CA GLU A 428 -17.20 0.85 29.24
C GLU A 428 -18.74 1.01 29.15
N SER A 429 -19.33 2.06 29.70
CA SER A 429 -20.79 2.27 29.77
C SER A 429 -21.39 3.17 28.68
N ASP A 430 -20.59 3.92 27.90
CA ASP A 430 -21.13 4.85 26.90
C ASP A 430 -20.83 4.36 25.49
N ALA A 431 -21.83 3.79 24.83
CA ALA A 431 -21.73 3.17 23.50
C ALA A 431 -21.55 4.16 22.33
N GLU A 432 -21.44 5.46 22.60
CA GLU A 432 -21.12 6.49 21.61
C GLU A 432 -19.73 7.06 21.90
N GLU A 433 -18.72 6.49 21.27
CA GLU A 433 -17.35 7.03 21.30
C GLU A 433 -17.33 8.31 20.46
N TYR A 434 -17.39 9.46 21.11
CA TYR A 434 -17.20 10.75 20.45
C TYR A 434 -15.77 10.82 19.92
N GLU A 435 -15.64 10.99 18.59
CA GLU A 435 -14.37 11.33 17.96
C GLU A 435 -13.84 12.60 18.62
N SER A 436 -12.64 12.57 19.22
CA SER A 436 -12.10 13.75 19.86
C SER A 436 -11.89 14.87 18.83
N ASN A 437 -12.02 16.13 19.25
CA ASN A 437 -11.76 17.27 18.36
C ASN A 437 -10.37 17.19 17.70
N ASP A 438 -9.37 16.70 18.43
CA ASP A 438 -8.01 16.51 17.90
C ASP A 438 -7.95 15.39 16.83
N ASN A 439 -8.71 14.30 16.96
CA ASN A 439 -8.77 13.25 15.92
C ASN A 439 -9.40 13.77 14.63
N ASN A 440 -10.51 14.48 14.76
CA ASN A 440 -11.17 15.12 13.62
C ASN A 440 -10.26 16.16 12.93
N ARG A 441 -9.58 16.99 13.74
CA ARG A 441 -8.62 17.99 13.24
C ARG A 441 -7.47 17.33 12.49
N LEU A 442 -6.86 16.27 13.04
CA LEU A 442 -5.78 15.53 12.39
C LEU A 442 -6.24 14.84 11.12
N ARG A 443 -7.43 14.20 11.13
CA ARG A 443 -8.04 13.59 9.95
C ARG A 443 -8.30 14.61 8.84
N LEU A 444 -8.86 15.76 9.20
CA LEU A 444 -9.17 16.84 8.28
C LEU A 444 -7.88 17.42 7.65
N LEU A 445 -6.85 17.66 8.47
CA LEU A 445 -5.56 18.19 8.01
C LEU A 445 -4.85 17.20 7.06
N GLN A 446 -4.81 15.92 7.39
CA GLN A 446 -4.21 14.91 6.51
C GLN A 446 -5.00 14.73 5.21
N SER A 447 -6.34 14.80 5.24
CA SER A 447 -7.15 14.75 4.03
C SER A 447 -6.93 15.99 3.13
N CYS A 448 -6.79 17.18 3.72
CA CYS A 448 -6.35 18.38 3.01
C CYS A 448 -5.02 18.14 2.27
N MET A 449 -4.02 17.60 2.96
CA MET A 449 -2.71 17.33 2.39
C MET A 449 -2.78 16.24 1.30
N ARG A 450 -3.58 15.19 1.51
CA ARG A 450 -3.73 14.10 0.54
C ARG A 450 -4.36 14.57 -0.78
N ILE A 451 -5.35 15.45 -0.75
CA ILE A 451 -5.95 15.98 -1.98
C ILE A 451 -5.06 17.01 -2.68
N THR A 452 -4.21 17.69 -1.92
CA THR A 452 -3.24 18.66 -2.45
C THR A 452 -2.09 17.94 -3.16
N TYR A 453 -1.47 17.01 -2.46
CA TYR A 453 -0.33 16.22 -2.92
C TYR A 453 -0.82 14.87 -3.44
N THR A 454 -1.19 14.82 -4.72
CA THR A 454 -1.77 13.61 -5.33
C THR A 454 -0.71 12.56 -5.68
N SER A 455 0.53 12.99 -5.97
CA SER A 455 1.65 12.08 -6.26
C SER A 455 2.33 11.60 -4.98
N PRO A 456 2.54 10.28 -4.81
CA PRO A 456 3.26 9.74 -3.67
C PRO A 456 4.66 10.33 -3.47
N LYS A 457 5.32 10.77 -4.54
CA LYS A 457 6.65 11.42 -4.52
C LYS A 457 6.65 12.76 -3.76
N THR A 458 5.50 13.36 -3.56
CA THR A 458 5.37 14.67 -2.88
C THR A 458 4.79 14.56 -1.47
N MET A 459 4.51 13.34 -0.99
CA MET A 459 3.86 13.11 0.30
C MET A 459 4.86 12.97 1.46
N TYR A 460 5.85 13.85 1.56
CA TYR A 460 6.86 13.84 2.65
C TYR A 460 6.27 13.96 4.05
N TRP A 461 5.07 14.51 4.16
CA TRP A 461 4.37 14.63 5.42
C TRP A 461 4.10 13.27 6.10
N ILE A 462 3.98 12.18 5.32
CA ILE A 462 3.77 10.82 5.86
C ILE A 462 5.01 10.39 6.66
N ALA A 463 6.20 10.49 6.06
CA ALA A 463 7.45 10.15 6.76
C ALA A 463 7.67 10.99 8.02
N ARG A 464 7.30 12.28 7.99
CA ARG A 464 7.38 13.18 9.15
C ARG A 464 6.45 12.76 10.28
N VAL A 465 5.21 12.35 9.96
CA VAL A 465 4.27 11.80 10.97
C VAL A 465 4.82 10.51 11.56
N ILE A 466 5.32 9.59 10.73
CA ILE A 466 5.90 8.31 11.18
C ILE A 466 7.10 8.58 12.10
N ALA A 467 8.01 9.46 11.72
CA ALA A 467 9.17 9.82 12.55
C ALA A 467 8.74 10.44 13.88
N ALA A 468 7.83 11.42 13.86
CA ALA A 468 7.32 12.07 15.06
C ALA A 468 6.62 11.09 16.02
N THR A 469 5.81 10.17 15.49
CA THR A 469 5.15 9.13 16.29
C THR A 469 6.13 8.09 16.82
N ASN A 470 7.18 7.77 16.05
CA ASN A 470 8.27 6.91 16.52
C ASN A 470 9.06 7.53 17.69
N GLU A 471 9.19 8.85 17.73
CA GLU A 471 9.75 9.63 18.85
C GLU A 471 8.80 9.75 20.04
N GLY A 472 7.57 9.24 19.95
CA GLY A 472 6.57 9.31 21.02
C GLY A 472 5.83 10.64 21.12
N LYS A 473 5.87 11.49 20.08
CA LYS A 473 5.11 12.75 20.07
C LYS A 473 3.61 12.48 20.11
N ASP A 474 2.90 13.27 20.91
CA ASP A 474 1.45 13.19 21.08
C ASP A 474 0.67 13.76 19.87
N GLY A 475 -0.64 13.54 19.84
CA GLY A 475 -1.50 13.97 18.74
C GLY A 475 -1.47 15.49 18.51
N LYS A 476 -1.38 16.30 19.58
CA LYS A 476 -1.29 17.77 19.45
C LYS A 476 0.02 18.21 18.82
N SER A 477 1.12 17.54 19.17
CA SER A 477 2.44 17.81 18.57
C SER A 477 2.47 17.42 17.08
N ILE A 478 1.80 16.33 16.70
CA ILE A 478 1.68 15.91 15.31
C ILE A 478 0.84 16.93 14.51
N ILE A 479 -0.26 17.42 15.06
CA ILE A 479 -1.09 18.45 14.42
C ILE A 479 -0.24 19.72 14.18
N ARG A 480 0.45 20.21 15.20
CA ARG A 480 1.34 21.39 15.06
C ARG A 480 2.44 21.19 14.02
N LEU A 481 3.05 19.99 13.98
CA LEU A 481 4.06 19.63 12.97
C LEU A 481 3.50 19.78 11.55
N LEU A 482 2.30 19.25 11.30
CA LEU A 482 1.67 19.28 9.99
C LEU A 482 1.16 20.68 9.63
N GLU A 483 0.60 21.44 10.57
CA GLU A 483 0.20 22.83 10.34
C GLU A 483 1.41 23.70 9.99
N LYS A 484 2.52 23.56 10.73
CA LYS A 484 3.79 24.23 10.39
C LYS A 484 4.27 23.84 8.99
N TYR A 485 4.18 22.56 8.64
CA TYR A 485 4.54 22.08 7.29
C TYR A 485 3.68 22.75 6.22
N CYS A 486 2.35 22.81 6.41
CA CYS A 486 1.44 23.49 5.49
C CYS A 486 1.71 25.00 5.39
N CYS A 487 1.92 25.68 6.53
CA CYS A 487 2.27 27.10 6.56
C CYS A 487 3.56 27.39 5.77
N THR A 488 4.59 26.54 5.94
CA THR A 488 5.84 26.66 5.18
C THR A 488 5.60 26.52 3.68
N LYS A 489 4.79 25.53 3.26
CA LYS A 489 4.46 25.32 1.83
C LYS A 489 3.62 26.46 1.26
N VAL A 490 2.66 27.01 1.99
CA VAL A 490 1.86 28.17 1.58
C VAL A 490 2.75 29.42 1.46
N ASN A 491 3.62 29.67 2.43
CA ASN A 491 4.55 30.80 2.37
C ASN A 491 5.49 30.71 1.18
N ASN A 492 6.05 29.52 0.89
CA ASN A 492 6.93 29.29 -0.26
C ASN A 492 6.19 29.37 -1.61
N ALA A 493 4.86 29.26 -1.61
CA ALA A 493 4.03 29.40 -2.82
C ALA A 493 3.81 30.85 -3.27
N ASP A 494 4.40 31.84 -2.56
CA ASP A 494 4.24 33.27 -2.88
C ASP A 494 2.78 33.72 -3.02
N TYR A 495 1.94 33.25 -2.10
CA TYR A 495 0.48 33.33 -2.19
C TYR A 495 -0.08 34.75 -2.28
N LYS A 496 0.67 35.78 -1.84
CA LYS A 496 0.27 37.19 -1.90
C LYS A 496 0.41 37.80 -3.30
N ASN A 497 1.38 37.33 -4.10
CA ASN A 497 1.73 37.93 -5.37
C ASN A 497 1.20 37.15 -6.58
N ARG A 498 0.85 35.86 -6.42
CA ARG A 498 0.31 35.03 -7.49
C ARG A 498 -1.19 35.25 -7.71
N THR A 499 -1.61 35.18 -8.98
CA THR A 499 -3.00 35.38 -9.39
C THR A 499 -3.45 34.29 -10.36
N GLY A 500 -4.75 34.09 -10.49
CA GLY A 500 -5.35 33.15 -11.43
C GLY A 500 -4.86 31.72 -11.23
N PHE A 501 -4.54 31.06 -12.33
CA PHE A 501 -4.06 29.66 -12.34
C PHE A 501 -2.62 29.47 -11.83
N ALA A 502 -1.90 30.57 -11.55
CA ALA A 502 -0.56 30.51 -10.98
C ALA A 502 -0.56 30.27 -9.46
N ILE A 503 -1.72 30.38 -8.81
CA ILE A 503 -1.84 30.12 -7.37
C ILE A 503 -1.77 28.62 -7.11
N ASP A 504 -0.85 28.21 -6.24
CA ASP A 504 -0.66 26.80 -5.90
C ASP A 504 -1.86 26.23 -5.12
N ARG A 505 -2.23 24.98 -5.40
CA ARG A 505 -3.39 24.32 -4.79
C ARG A 505 -3.36 24.31 -3.27
N ILE A 506 -2.17 24.23 -2.66
CA ILE A 506 -2.03 24.24 -1.19
C ILE A 506 -2.63 25.49 -0.56
N VAL A 507 -2.60 26.64 -1.24
CA VAL A 507 -3.16 27.91 -0.74
C VAL A 507 -4.67 27.77 -0.54
N PHE A 508 -5.38 27.17 -1.50
CA PHE A 508 -6.82 26.95 -1.42
C PHE A 508 -7.18 25.86 -0.41
N THR A 509 -6.50 24.73 -0.47
CA THR A 509 -6.86 23.58 0.36
C THR A 509 -6.55 23.82 1.84
N TYR A 510 -5.43 24.48 2.13
CA TYR A 510 -5.08 24.82 3.51
C TYR A 510 -5.98 25.92 4.06
N LEU A 511 -6.37 26.90 3.24
CA LEU A 511 -7.40 27.87 3.63
C LEU A 511 -8.74 27.19 3.95
N ASP A 512 -9.20 26.26 3.11
CA ASP A 512 -10.42 25.49 3.40
C ASP A 512 -10.30 24.71 4.70
N TYR A 513 -9.10 24.14 5.02
CA TYR A 513 -8.84 23.50 6.32
C TYR A 513 -9.00 24.49 7.48
N ILE A 514 -8.40 25.69 7.38
CA ILE A 514 -8.51 26.72 8.43
C ILE A 514 -9.97 27.13 8.64
N LEU A 515 -10.72 27.37 7.56
CA LEU A 515 -12.14 27.71 7.63
C LEU A 515 -12.96 26.60 8.31
N CYS A 516 -12.71 25.34 7.99
CA CYS A 516 -13.38 24.21 8.64
C CYS A 516 -13.00 24.06 10.12
N ARG A 517 -11.72 24.21 10.45
CA ARG A 517 -11.22 24.13 11.83
C ARG A 517 -11.86 25.20 12.72
N ASP A 518 -11.88 26.44 12.23
CA ASP A 518 -12.35 27.60 13.01
C ASP A 518 -13.88 27.68 13.08
N ASN A 519 -14.60 26.98 12.20
CA ASN A 519 -16.06 26.92 12.17
C ASN A 519 -16.56 25.46 12.18
N ALA A 520 -16.04 24.65 13.12
CA ALA A 520 -16.27 23.22 13.18
C ALA A 520 -17.75 22.81 13.22
N THR A 521 -18.62 23.63 13.83
CA THR A 521 -20.08 23.37 13.87
C THR A 521 -20.72 23.50 12.50
N GLU A 522 -20.33 24.50 11.71
CA GLU A 522 -20.84 24.73 10.36
C GLU A 522 -20.39 23.65 9.38
N PHE A 523 -19.14 23.17 9.53
CA PHE A 523 -18.49 22.21 8.64
C PHE A 523 -18.35 20.81 9.23
N LYS A 524 -19.18 20.41 10.20
CA LYS A 524 -19.05 19.12 10.91
C LYS A 524 -19.07 17.90 9.97
N ASP A 525 -19.85 17.96 8.88
CA ASP A 525 -20.01 16.89 7.90
C ASP A 525 -19.13 17.07 6.66
N PHE A 526 -18.30 18.12 6.64
CA PHE A 526 -17.44 18.42 5.50
C PHE A 526 -16.34 17.36 5.34
N GLN A 527 -16.14 16.90 4.10
CA GLN A 527 -15.07 16.01 3.72
C GLN A 527 -14.32 16.53 2.51
N PHE A 528 -13.00 16.57 2.59
CA PHE A 528 -12.18 16.91 1.45
C PHE A 528 -12.34 15.91 0.32
N GLN A 529 -12.66 16.41 -0.87
CA GLN A 529 -12.71 15.67 -2.15
C GLN A 529 -11.56 16.09 -3.04
N PHE A 530 -11.21 15.26 -4.03
CA PHE A 530 -10.21 15.62 -5.03
C PHE A 530 -10.72 16.76 -5.92
N ARG A 531 -10.18 17.95 -5.70
CA ARG A 531 -10.50 19.18 -6.41
C ARG A 531 -9.22 19.68 -7.08
N THR A 532 -9.24 19.85 -8.39
CA THR A 532 -8.05 20.18 -9.18
C THR A 532 -8.27 21.37 -10.11
N SER A 533 -9.50 21.88 -10.21
CA SER A 533 -9.85 22.98 -11.08
C SER A 533 -10.02 24.28 -10.29
N ILE A 534 -9.28 25.32 -10.68
CA ILE A 534 -9.47 26.67 -10.16
C ILE A 534 -10.63 27.28 -10.94
N GLU A 535 -11.63 27.73 -10.23
CA GLU A 535 -12.86 28.31 -10.74
C GLU A 535 -12.98 29.78 -10.37
N HIS A 536 -13.49 30.59 -11.32
CA HIS A 536 -13.81 31.98 -11.12
C HIS A 536 -15.25 32.13 -10.64
N PHE A 537 -15.48 32.61 -9.44
CA PHE A 537 -16.82 32.80 -8.91
C PHE A 537 -17.58 33.80 -9.78
N PHE A 538 -17.03 34.98 -10.07
CA PHE A 538 -17.44 35.81 -11.20
C PHE A 538 -16.66 35.38 -12.46
N PRO A 539 -17.34 34.95 -13.54
CA PRO A 539 -16.70 34.28 -14.67
C PRO A 539 -15.79 35.22 -15.47
N GLN A 540 -14.78 34.67 -16.15
CA GLN A 540 -13.91 35.43 -17.05
C GLN A 540 -14.67 36.05 -18.23
N HIS A 541 -15.66 35.31 -18.74
CA HIS A 541 -16.48 35.73 -19.89
C HIS A 541 -17.96 35.61 -19.50
N PRO A 542 -18.55 36.64 -18.82
CA PRO A 542 -19.93 36.58 -18.36
C PRO A 542 -20.92 36.51 -19.53
N ILE A 543 -21.95 35.69 -19.32
CA ILE A 543 -23.09 35.63 -20.25
C ILE A 543 -23.82 36.98 -20.16
N ASN A 544 -24.25 37.55 -21.28
CA ASN A 544 -24.97 38.81 -21.40
C ASN A 544 -24.17 40.12 -21.24
N GLY A 545 -22.84 40.07 -21.16
CA GLY A 545 -22.00 41.26 -21.11
C GLY A 545 -22.11 42.08 -19.83
N GLU A 546 -22.79 41.58 -18.80
CA GLU A 546 -22.80 42.19 -17.45
C GLU A 546 -21.40 42.12 -16.86
N ASN A 547 -20.81 43.25 -16.54
CA ASN A 547 -19.44 43.36 -16.09
C ASN A 547 -19.36 44.14 -14.79
N THR A 548 -19.59 43.46 -13.66
CA THR A 548 -19.52 44.06 -12.32
C THR A 548 -18.15 43.86 -11.65
N VAL A 549 -17.24 43.08 -12.27
CA VAL A 549 -15.88 42.83 -11.75
C VAL A 549 -14.86 43.11 -12.85
N ASP A 550 -13.92 44.00 -12.59
CA ASP A 550 -12.84 44.37 -13.49
C ASP A 550 -11.91 43.17 -13.80
N GLU A 551 -11.30 43.18 -14.97
CA GLU A 551 -10.42 42.08 -15.44
C GLU A 551 -9.30 41.79 -14.46
N LYS A 552 -8.70 42.80 -13.84
CA LYS A 552 -7.66 42.63 -12.80
C LYS A 552 -8.18 41.87 -11.60
N ASN A 553 -9.39 42.14 -11.16
CA ASN A 553 -9.97 41.53 -9.95
C ASN A 553 -10.54 40.14 -10.23
N ARG A 554 -10.88 39.78 -11.49
CA ARG A 554 -11.33 38.43 -11.83
C ARG A 554 -10.31 37.34 -11.49
N ASN A 555 -9.03 37.60 -11.68
CA ASN A 555 -7.94 36.69 -11.39
C ASN A 555 -7.39 36.84 -9.97
N SER A 556 -7.96 37.72 -9.16
CA SER A 556 -7.61 37.85 -7.74
C SER A 556 -8.04 36.61 -6.95
N PHE A 557 -7.25 36.23 -5.93
CA PHE A 557 -7.57 35.12 -5.02
C PHE A 557 -8.96 35.27 -4.40
N GLY A 558 -9.42 36.51 -4.19
CA GLY A 558 -10.75 36.83 -3.69
C GLY A 558 -11.90 36.35 -4.58
N ASN A 559 -11.68 36.18 -5.89
CA ASN A 559 -12.69 35.68 -6.83
C ASN A 559 -12.52 34.21 -7.22
N LEU A 560 -11.54 33.52 -6.68
CA LEU A 560 -11.17 32.14 -7.07
C LEU A 560 -11.50 31.13 -6.00
N ALA A 561 -11.88 29.91 -6.43
CA ALA A 561 -12.05 28.76 -5.55
C ALA A 561 -11.59 27.47 -6.23
N LEU A 562 -11.27 26.45 -5.44
CA LEU A 562 -10.87 25.14 -5.95
C LEU A 562 -12.08 24.20 -5.94
N ILE A 563 -12.42 23.65 -7.12
CA ILE A 563 -13.56 22.73 -7.32
C ILE A 563 -13.16 21.50 -8.13
N THR A 564 -14.07 20.55 -8.30
CA THR A 564 -13.87 19.39 -9.19
C THR A 564 -13.98 19.82 -10.66
N VAL A 565 -13.36 19.05 -11.56
CA VAL A 565 -13.44 19.33 -13.01
C VAL A 565 -14.88 19.27 -13.53
N SER A 566 -15.66 18.30 -13.03
CA SER A 566 -17.08 18.17 -13.38
C SER A 566 -17.93 19.35 -12.90
N ALA A 567 -17.64 19.89 -11.73
CA ALA A 567 -18.29 21.08 -11.20
C ALA A 567 -17.94 22.34 -12.02
N ASN A 568 -16.68 22.48 -12.43
CA ASN A 568 -16.25 23.59 -13.29
C ASN A 568 -17.02 23.60 -14.62
N SER A 569 -17.20 22.44 -15.24
CA SER A 569 -18.02 22.33 -16.48
C SER A 569 -19.48 22.72 -16.26
N LYS A 570 -20.05 22.46 -15.08
CA LYS A 570 -21.42 22.88 -14.73
C LYS A 570 -21.53 24.39 -14.52
N PHE A 571 -20.55 25.02 -13.88
CA PHE A 571 -20.53 26.46 -13.61
C PHE A 571 -20.40 27.30 -14.88
N SER A 572 -19.56 26.83 -15.82
CA SER A 572 -19.37 27.54 -17.11
C SER A 572 -19.19 29.04 -16.89
N ASN A 573 -19.81 29.85 -17.74
CA ASN A 573 -19.77 31.32 -17.70
C ASN A 573 -20.93 31.95 -16.90
N MET A 574 -21.56 31.22 -16.00
CA MET A 574 -22.69 31.70 -15.20
C MET A 574 -22.25 32.75 -14.19
N LEU A 575 -23.13 33.74 -13.95
CA LEU A 575 -22.95 34.70 -12.86
C LEU A 575 -23.03 34.04 -11.48
N PRO A 576 -22.43 34.63 -10.43
CA PRO A 576 -22.40 34.09 -9.08
C PRO A 576 -23.76 33.68 -8.52
N ILE A 577 -24.79 34.52 -8.79
CA ILE A 577 -26.17 34.27 -8.33
C ILE A 577 -26.73 32.96 -8.91
N HIS A 578 -26.50 32.67 -10.16
CA HIS A 578 -26.98 31.46 -10.82
C HIS A 578 -26.21 30.24 -10.39
N LYS A 579 -24.90 30.37 -10.16
CA LYS A 579 -24.06 29.27 -9.58
C LYS A 579 -24.58 28.84 -8.21
N VAL A 580 -24.89 29.81 -7.36
CA VAL A 580 -25.37 29.54 -5.99
C VAL A 580 -26.78 28.94 -5.99
N GLU A 581 -27.69 29.40 -6.88
CA GLU A 581 -29.05 28.89 -6.95
C GLU A 581 -29.16 27.49 -7.56
N GLN A 582 -28.39 27.23 -8.63
CA GLN A 582 -28.53 26.02 -9.42
C GLN A 582 -27.65 24.86 -8.92
N TYR A 583 -26.52 25.16 -8.28
CA TYR A 583 -25.49 24.16 -7.91
C TYR A 583 -25.08 24.24 -6.43
N LYS A 584 -26.08 24.14 -5.57
CA LYS A 584 -25.89 24.19 -4.11
C LYS A 584 -24.91 23.11 -3.62
N ASP A 585 -24.98 21.92 -4.19
CA ASP A 585 -24.10 20.78 -3.92
C ASP A 585 -22.62 21.09 -4.22
N VAL A 586 -22.34 21.87 -5.26
CA VAL A 586 -20.98 22.29 -5.61
C VAL A 586 -20.48 23.37 -4.65
N ILE A 587 -21.33 24.33 -4.30
CA ILE A 587 -20.99 25.38 -3.33
C ILE A 587 -20.61 24.78 -1.96
N GLU A 588 -21.37 23.80 -1.49
CA GLU A 588 -21.16 23.12 -0.22
C GLU A 588 -19.87 22.25 -0.18
N GLN A 589 -19.30 21.93 -1.35
CA GLN A 589 -18.02 21.21 -1.44
C GLN A 589 -16.78 22.08 -1.16
N SER A 590 -16.91 23.41 -1.09
CA SER A 590 -15.79 24.32 -0.82
C SER A 590 -16.15 25.32 0.27
N PRO A 591 -15.48 25.27 1.45
CA PRO A 591 -15.65 26.26 2.50
C PRO A 591 -15.45 27.70 2.01
N LYS A 592 -14.49 27.91 1.11
CA LYS A 592 -14.26 29.23 0.51
C LYS A 592 -15.45 29.68 -0.34
N LEU A 593 -16.06 28.81 -1.15
CA LEU A 593 -17.28 29.13 -1.90
C LEU A 593 -18.48 29.41 -0.98
N MET A 594 -18.61 28.65 0.10
CA MET A 594 -19.66 28.90 1.08
C MET A 594 -19.51 30.30 1.72
N ARG A 595 -18.27 30.74 1.99
CA ARG A 595 -17.99 32.10 2.46
C ARG A 595 -18.37 33.16 1.42
N MET A 596 -18.00 32.94 0.12
CA MET A 596 -18.39 33.82 -0.98
C MET A 596 -19.92 33.92 -1.14
N LYS A 597 -20.59 32.77 -1.04
CA LYS A 597 -22.08 32.74 -1.07
C LYS A 597 -22.69 33.59 0.05
N LYS A 598 -22.18 33.41 1.27
CA LYS A 598 -22.66 34.18 2.43
C LYS A 598 -22.50 35.70 2.20
N MET A 599 -21.33 36.12 1.72
CA MET A 599 -21.07 37.52 1.37
C MET A 599 -21.97 38.03 0.25
N LEU A 600 -22.24 37.20 -0.79
CA LEU A 600 -23.18 37.53 -1.88
C LEU A 600 -24.59 37.76 -1.34
N ASP A 601 -25.07 36.88 -0.43
CA ASP A 601 -26.41 36.99 0.15
C ASP A 601 -26.52 38.24 1.06
N GLU A 602 -25.48 38.60 1.81
CA GLU A 602 -25.41 39.78 2.65
C GLU A 602 -25.31 41.08 1.86
N ASN A 603 -24.77 41.07 0.63
CA ASN A 603 -24.62 42.24 -0.23
C ASN A 603 -25.75 42.38 -1.28
N GLY A 604 -26.97 42.00 -0.95
CA GLY A 604 -28.10 42.14 -1.86
C GLY A 604 -27.97 41.35 -3.16
N ARG A 605 -27.21 40.25 -3.14
CA ARG A 605 -26.97 39.34 -4.28
C ARG A 605 -26.14 39.96 -5.42
N VAL A 606 -25.34 40.96 -5.11
CA VAL A 606 -24.39 41.58 -6.06
C VAL A 606 -22.97 41.17 -5.69
N TRP A 607 -22.22 40.67 -6.66
CA TRP A 607 -20.80 40.37 -6.56
C TRP A 607 -20.05 41.34 -7.47
N ASP A 608 -19.32 42.27 -6.86
CA ASP A 608 -18.60 43.35 -7.53
C ASP A 608 -17.15 43.46 -7.07
N ASP A 609 -16.41 44.41 -7.60
CA ASP A 609 -15.00 44.64 -7.25
C ASP A 609 -14.77 44.85 -5.74
N SER A 610 -15.69 45.50 -5.05
CA SER A 610 -15.56 45.76 -3.63
C SER A 610 -15.70 44.49 -2.83
N MET A 611 -16.59 43.57 -3.24
CA MET A 611 -16.76 42.26 -2.61
C MET A 611 -15.57 41.35 -2.90
N VAL A 612 -15.05 41.37 -4.13
CA VAL A 612 -13.82 40.62 -4.45
C VAL A 612 -12.64 41.10 -3.62
N ALA A 613 -12.42 42.41 -3.51
CA ALA A 613 -11.33 42.98 -2.74
C ALA A 613 -11.46 42.64 -1.24
N LYS A 614 -12.66 42.82 -0.65
CA LYS A 614 -12.92 42.49 0.74
C LYS A 614 -12.68 41.01 1.01
N HIS A 615 -13.21 40.12 0.19
CA HIS A 615 -13.01 38.69 0.35
C HIS A 615 -11.53 38.28 0.17
N ASN A 616 -10.81 38.95 -0.75
CA ASN A 616 -9.38 38.75 -0.93
C ASN A 616 -8.60 39.07 0.32
N ASP A 617 -8.84 40.26 0.89
CA ASP A 617 -8.13 40.73 2.08
C ASP A 617 -8.47 39.85 3.30
N ASP A 618 -9.75 39.53 3.52
CA ASP A 618 -10.18 38.62 4.61
C ASP A 618 -9.47 37.25 4.55
N MET A 619 -9.32 36.65 3.33
CA MET A 619 -8.72 35.32 3.15
C MET A 619 -7.19 35.35 3.24
N LEU A 620 -6.55 36.42 2.71
CA LEU A 620 -5.10 36.60 2.82
C LEU A 620 -4.69 36.89 4.26
N ASP A 621 -5.45 37.71 4.99
CA ASP A 621 -5.21 38.01 6.42
C ASP A 621 -5.35 36.76 7.28
N LEU A 622 -6.29 35.86 6.94
CA LEU A 622 -6.46 34.59 7.62
C LEU A 622 -5.21 33.70 7.46
N LEU A 623 -4.72 33.58 6.23
CA LEU A 623 -3.50 32.83 5.92
C LEU A 623 -2.27 33.45 6.58
N GLU A 624 -2.14 34.78 6.55
CA GLU A 624 -1.00 35.48 7.16
C GLU A 624 -0.95 35.30 8.67
N ARG A 625 -2.08 35.42 9.33
CA ARG A 625 -2.17 35.19 10.81
C ARG A 625 -1.74 33.76 11.16
N GLU A 626 -2.21 32.77 10.39
CA GLU A 626 -1.87 31.37 10.58
C GLU A 626 -0.37 31.10 10.37
N ILE A 627 0.21 31.66 9.29
CA ILE A 627 1.64 31.53 9.01
C ILE A 627 2.48 32.15 10.12
N ASN A 628 2.14 33.39 10.56
CA ASN A 628 2.87 34.07 11.63
C ASN A 628 2.81 33.29 12.94
N GLN A 629 1.65 32.74 13.30
CA GLN A 629 1.49 31.93 14.51
C GLN A 629 2.40 30.69 14.53
N HIS A 630 2.64 30.08 13.37
CA HIS A 630 3.45 28.85 13.26
C HIS A 630 4.92 29.11 12.93
N MET A 631 5.30 30.30 12.44
CA MET A 631 6.67 30.65 12.06
C MET A 631 7.39 31.52 13.10
N ASP A 632 6.69 32.35 13.87
CA ASP A 632 7.29 33.21 14.91
C ASP A 632 7.97 32.40 16.04
N GLY A 633 7.56 31.15 16.28
CA GLY A 633 8.25 30.26 17.19
C GLY A 633 9.71 29.91 16.80
N VAL A 634 10.11 30.12 15.56
CA VAL A 634 11.48 29.87 15.09
C VAL A 634 12.43 31.02 15.40
N MET A 635 11.92 32.25 15.42
CA MET A 635 12.76 33.43 15.74
C MET A 635 13.13 33.49 17.22
N ILE A 636 12.30 32.97 18.13
CA ILE A 636 12.59 32.95 19.56
C ILE A 636 13.72 31.98 19.89
N PHE A 637 13.76 30.80 19.28
CA PHE A 637 14.85 29.83 19.49
C PHE A 637 16.19 30.28 18.91
N ILE A 638 16.19 31.02 17.79
CA ILE A 638 17.44 31.54 17.18
C ILE A 638 18.02 32.71 18.05
N ASN A 639 17.20 33.43 18.80
CA ASN A 639 17.65 34.51 19.67
C ASN A 639 18.10 34.02 21.06
N GLU A 640 17.57 32.91 21.56
CA GLU A 640 18.03 32.30 22.82
C GLU A 640 19.42 31.67 22.66
N ASP A 641 19.71 30.97 21.59
CA ASP A 641 21.02 30.38 21.30
C ASP A 641 22.13 31.45 21.00
N LYS A 642 21.75 32.66 20.59
CA LYS A 642 22.71 33.77 20.40
C LYS A 642 23.02 34.55 21.68
N ASN A 643 22.18 34.49 22.69
CA ASN A 643 22.42 35.17 23.97
C ASN A 643 23.23 34.34 24.96
N ASP A 644 23.19 33.01 24.88
CA ASP A 644 24.02 32.15 25.76
C ASP A 644 25.52 32.12 25.38
N ASN A 645 25.88 32.53 24.17
CA ASN A 645 27.28 32.62 23.75
C ASN A 645 27.97 33.99 23.99
N ARG A 646 27.28 34.96 24.68
CA ARG A 646 27.86 36.29 25.01
C ARG A 646 28.24 36.50 26.47
N SER A 647 27.98 35.53 27.35
CA SER A 647 28.28 35.68 28.80
C SER A 647 29.51 34.92 29.32
N GLY A 648 30.42 34.49 28.43
CA GLY A 648 31.61 33.71 28.83
C GLY A 648 32.89 34.20 28.22
N ASN A 649 33.28 35.49 28.41
CA ASN A 649 34.69 35.89 28.35
C ASN A 649 34.90 37.35 28.77
N THR A 650 34.87 37.60 30.07
CA THR A 650 35.61 38.71 30.70
C THR A 650 36.01 38.30 32.10
N SER A 651 37.20 37.80 32.30
CA SER A 651 38.13 38.11 33.37
C SER A 651 39.35 37.18 33.32
N ASN A 652 40.47 37.75 33.07
CA ASN A 652 41.75 37.72 33.75
C ASN A 652 42.98 37.74 32.85
N ALA A 653 43.71 38.84 33.04
CA ALA A 653 45.14 39.11 32.93
C ALA A 653 45.76 39.10 31.55
#